data_3aadcf9f713988839765a582e63574be
#
_entry.id   3aadcf9f713988839765a582e63574be
#
_cell.length_a   1.000
_cell.length_b   1.000
_cell.length_c   1.000
_cell.angle_alpha   90.00
_cell.angle_beta   90.00
_cell.angle_gamma   90.00
#
_symmetry.space_group_name_H-M   'P 1'
#
loop_
_entity.id
_entity.type
_entity.pdbx_description
1 polymer ?
#
loop_
_entity_poly.entity_id
_entity_poly.type
_entity_poly.pdbx_seq_one_letter_code
_entity_poly.pdbx_strand_id
1 'polypeptide(L)'
;MGIKRRGFLQGAAALAVGTTVVGCDVDVIPGGDDETPSSGPVIAIDAGAGGPKVSPLMTGVNGAKWYDDGFGMWDAKENAPDPDVVKKVKQSGVGLVRYPGGTSSNLFNWQGAIGPQADRTGQVEGKQGAPVDSGYGPDEYMAFVKAADLTPQIMAPFVGSTPDEIADWVAYMNAPEGTKWGDLRAENGHPEPYRVRHWEIGNELFGKHQRYWMSADDKTALRQYAFGGTQRQRRQPAAKPADHRPEAGVSDGEPDQTFTVRYPPVVPESQAVHVNRVSWHQVDDLSSANARDRVYTFEPGSGTICFGDGRHGRIPPEGAKITVDYDSGPHAGFVDFYKAMKAADATIDVLACWASIDSGEYTTALSFPRLMAKHGHADEYDGVSIHPYTDFSRDLKISSFPDKRAGHDFQMIGELAAGKMVTDLQADVRKYGKDDAYVAVSECGALFFGGKRNTKAYPEYAYAMSHALYMASQWARFTAAGIPWTAGNDLIGERPGVSRTLLGGAPGFIRTPDALVREQLRGFFHGGGHAVETGVRDNVKVSARETVLGSSYSALTATAAIDDDGALGIVVVNRSPDKDIKARIQPEQFRHAGSVEVSVVSGDSYDDFNDARHPHAVGIEKTKAVLRSQEFSWTFTAHSVTLLRCAAR
;
A
#
# COMPACT_ATOMS: atom_id res chain seq x y z
N MET A 1 41.69 41.45 -35.54
CA MET A 1 42.42 40.67 -34.56
C MET A 1 41.61 39.43 -34.27
N GLY A 2 41.70 38.32 -34.85
CA GLY A 2 42.78 37.49 -35.37
C GLY A 2 43.23 36.53 -34.30
N ILE A 3 42.65 35.28 -34.20
CA ILE A 3 43.36 34.12 -33.69
C ILE A 3 42.57 32.84 -34.04
N LYS A 4 43.07 32.17 -34.98
CA LYS A 4 43.42 30.77 -35.28
C LYS A 4 42.49 29.64 -34.82
N ARG A 5 41.88 29.01 -35.84
CA ARG A 5 41.43 27.64 -35.88
C ARG A 5 42.63 26.69 -35.86
N ARG A 6 42.51 25.59 -35.10
CA ARG A 6 43.21 24.31 -35.39
C ARG A 6 42.17 23.22 -35.47
N GLY A 7 42.08 22.59 -36.62
CA GLY A 7 41.28 21.43 -36.89
C GLY A 7 41.96 20.15 -36.35
N PHE A 8 41.16 19.13 -36.08
CA PHE A 8 41.60 17.76 -35.97
C PHE A 8 40.72 16.86 -36.83
N LEU A 9 41.38 15.97 -37.51
CA LEU A 9 40.93 15.11 -38.58
C LEU A 9 39.88 14.07 -38.14
N GLN A 10 39.01 13.78 -39.11
CA GLN A 10 38.13 12.63 -39.16
C GLN A 10 38.95 11.30 -39.19
N GLY A 11 38.53 10.36 -38.37
CA GLY A 11 38.85 8.95 -38.48
C GLY A 11 37.55 8.15 -38.42
N ALA A 12 37.03 7.74 -39.57
CA ALA A 12 35.90 6.79 -39.63
C ALA A 12 36.44 5.40 -39.31
N ALA A 13 35.93 4.79 -38.23
CA ALA A 13 36.07 3.36 -37.97
C ALA A 13 34.71 2.72 -38.02
N ALA A 14 34.47 1.87 -39.00
CA ALA A 14 33.31 1.01 -39.11
C ALA A 14 33.36 -0.03 -37.98
N LEU A 15 32.36 -0.01 -37.07
CA LEU A 15 32.18 -1.10 -36.13
C LEU A 15 31.20 -2.11 -36.71
N ALA A 16 31.70 -3.28 -37.00
CA ALA A 16 30.92 -4.48 -37.28
C ALA A 16 30.13 -4.86 -36.02
N VAL A 17 28.82 -5.01 -36.17
CA VAL A 17 27.95 -5.58 -35.14
C VAL A 17 28.19 -7.09 -35.10
N GLY A 18 29.06 -7.52 -34.21
CA GLY A 18 29.17 -8.92 -33.81
C GLY A 18 28.26 -9.14 -32.60
N THR A 19 27.20 -9.92 -32.77
CA THR A 19 26.42 -10.48 -31.67
C THR A 19 27.27 -11.50 -30.93
N THR A 20 28.03 -11.08 -29.93
CA THR A 20 28.59 -11.97 -28.93
C THR A 20 27.53 -12.23 -27.87
N VAL A 21 26.99 -13.45 -27.86
CA VAL A 21 26.35 -14.02 -26.68
C VAL A 21 27.44 -14.09 -25.61
N VAL A 22 27.44 -13.16 -24.68
CA VAL A 22 28.26 -13.23 -23.47
C VAL A 22 27.65 -14.33 -22.61
N GLY A 23 28.19 -15.53 -22.70
CA GLY A 23 28.04 -16.52 -21.65
C GLY A 23 28.71 -15.93 -20.42
N CYS A 24 27.94 -15.66 -19.37
CA CYS A 24 28.48 -15.33 -18.07
C CYS A 24 29.23 -16.57 -17.56
N ASP A 25 30.54 -16.57 -17.67
CA ASP A 25 31.38 -17.45 -16.87
C ASP A 25 31.16 -17.07 -15.42
N VAL A 26 30.48 -17.94 -14.68
CA VAL A 26 30.29 -17.80 -13.25
C VAL A 26 31.63 -18.10 -12.60
N ASP A 27 32.31 -17.07 -12.10
CA ASP A 27 33.53 -17.24 -11.33
C ASP A 27 33.23 -18.12 -10.09
N VAL A 28 33.78 -19.33 -10.07
CA VAL A 28 33.68 -20.24 -8.93
C VAL A 28 34.69 -19.77 -7.89
N ILE A 29 34.23 -19.05 -6.89
CA ILE A 29 35.05 -18.68 -5.74
C ILE A 29 35.31 -19.95 -4.91
N PRO A 30 36.57 -20.27 -4.51
CA PRO A 30 36.83 -21.34 -3.56
C PRO A 30 36.07 -21.06 -2.28
N GLY A 31 35.24 -22.01 -1.87
CA GLY A 31 34.37 -21.88 -0.68
C GLY A 31 35.15 -21.49 0.56
N GLY A 32 34.48 -20.69 1.39
CA GLY A 32 35.06 -20.06 2.57
C GLY A 32 35.90 -20.96 3.44
N ASP A 33 36.86 -20.33 4.09
CA ASP A 33 37.86 -20.96 4.95
C ASP A 33 37.28 -22.01 5.89
N ASP A 34 37.91 -23.21 5.96
CA ASP A 34 37.51 -24.33 6.81
C ASP A 34 37.63 -24.03 8.35
N GLU A 35 38.04 -22.82 8.75
CA GLU A 35 38.03 -22.40 10.13
C GLU A 35 36.63 -21.87 10.50
N THR A 36 35.78 -22.75 10.99
CA THR A 36 34.55 -22.36 11.70
C THR A 36 34.93 -21.46 12.86
N PRO A 37 34.51 -20.18 12.91
CA PRO A 37 34.78 -19.33 14.04
C PRO A 37 34.18 -19.98 15.30
N SER A 38 34.98 -20.16 16.35
CA SER A 38 34.53 -20.68 17.64
C SER A 38 33.58 -19.71 18.37
N SER A 39 33.48 -18.47 17.86
CA SER A 39 32.58 -17.42 18.39
C SER A 39 32.05 -16.58 17.22
N GLY A 40 30.75 -16.21 17.25
CA GLY A 40 30.10 -15.35 16.26
C GLY A 40 28.65 -15.75 15.98
N PRO A 41 27.92 -14.98 15.15
CA PRO A 41 26.54 -15.29 14.81
C PRO A 41 26.35 -16.66 14.19
N VAL A 42 25.24 -17.31 14.58
CA VAL A 42 24.82 -18.60 14.02
C VAL A 42 23.43 -18.44 13.46
N ILE A 43 23.26 -18.69 12.17
CA ILE A 43 21.97 -18.81 11.51
C ILE A 43 21.54 -20.27 11.62
N ALA A 44 20.70 -20.56 12.60
CA ALA A 44 20.16 -21.89 12.84
C ALA A 44 18.86 -22.06 12.02
N ILE A 45 18.78 -23.16 11.29
CA ILE A 45 17.65 -23.46 10.40
C ILE A 45 17.20 -24.89 10.68
N ASP A 46 15.95 -25.09 11.10
CA ASP A 46 15.32 -26.41 11.18
C ASP A 46 14.47 -26.64 9.93
N ALA A 47 15.05 -27.30 8.94
CA ALA A 47 14.38 -27.58 7.66
C ALA A 47 13.32 -28.67 7.75
N GLY A 48 13.23 -29.40 8.86
CA GLY A 48 12.17 -30.37 9.13
C GLY A 48 10.93 -29.77 9.81
N ALA A 49 11.06 -28.56 10.35
CA ALA A 49 9.95 -27.85 10.95
C ALA A 49 9.10 -27.20 9.83
N GLY A 50 7.98 -27.85 9.46
CA GLY A 50 7.02 -27.31 8.50
C GLY A 50 6.39 -26.02 9.00
N GLY A 51 6.64 -24.92 8.31
CA GLY A 51 6.10 -23.59 8.58
C GLY A 51 5.02 -23.18 7.58
N PRO A 52 4.66 -21.91 7.56
CA PRO A 52 3.67 -21.36 6.62
C PRO A 52 4.15 -21.45 5.17
N LYS A 53 3.19 -21.53 4.24
CA LYS A 53 3.47 -21.47 2.81
C LYS A 53 4.11 -20.13 2.45
N VAL A 54 5.18 -20.16 1.65
CA VAL A 54 5.78 -18.95 1.09
C VAL A 54 4.89 -18.40 -0.02
N SER A 55 4.59 -17.13 0.04
CA SER A 55 3.66 -16.51 -0.92
C SER A 55 4.39 -15.72 -1.99
N PRO A 56 4.04 -15.88 -3.27
CA PRO A 56 4.55 -15.04 -4.35
C PRO A 56 4.04 -13.60 -4.27
N LEU A 57 3.02 -13.34 -3.45
CA LEU A 57 2.41 -12.02 -3.27
C LEU A 57 3.08 -11.20 -2.16
N MET A 58 4.18 -11.70 -1.57
CA MET A 58 4.91 -11.02 -0.50
C MET A 58 5.56 -9.71 -0.97
N THR A 59 5.83 -9.57 -2.27
CA THR A 59 6.49 -8.39 -2.85
C THR A 59 5.52 -7.42 -3.53
N GLY A 60 4.24 -7.43 -3.14
CA GLY A 60 3.23 -6.53 -3.68
C GLY A 60 3.49 -5.05 -3.36
N VAL A 61 2.78 -4.18 -4.06
CA VAL A 61 2.90 -2.72 -3.95
C VAL A 61 1.52 -2.06 -3.98
N ASN A 62 1.43 -0.86 -3.40
CA ASN A 62 0.34 0.04 -3.72
C ASN A 62 0.51 0.56 -5.15
N GLY A 63 -0.56 0.52 -5.91
CA GLY A 63 -0.64 1.15 -7.21
C GLY A 63 -0.68 2.65 -7.09
N ALA A 64 -0.87 3.28 -8.23
CA ALA A 64 -1.09 4.70 -8.29
C ALA A 64 -2.53 5.04 -7.92
N LYS A 65 -2.74 6.31 -7.74
CA LYS A 65 -4.05 6.91 -7.64
C LYS A 65 -4.85 6.68 -8.92
N TRP A 66 -6.13 6.48 -8.78
CA TRP A 66 -7.10 6.24 -9.86
C TRP A 66 -7.37 7.46 -10.77
N TYR A 67 -6.75 8.59 -10.51
CA TYR A 67 -6.87 9.80 -11.31
C TYR A 67 -5.60 10.09 -12.11
N ASP A 68 -5.70 11.02 -13.06
CA ASP A 68 -4.67 11.33 -14.05
C ASP A 68 -4.31 10.08 -14.88
N ASP A 69 -3.03 9.85 -15.11
CA ASP A 69 -2.48 8.72 -15.86
C ASP A 69 -2.02 7.56 -14.94
N GLY A 70 -2.50 7.52 -13.71
CA GLY A 70 -2.03 6.53 -12.73
C GLY A 70 -0.55 6.68 -12.39
N PHE A 71 -0.02 7.89 -12.31
CA PHE A 71 1.40 8.20 -12.11
C PHE A 71 2.34 7.62 -13.18
N GLY A 72 1.88 7.55 -14.42
CA GLY A 72 2.63 7.04 -15.54
C GLY A 72 2.51 5.54 -15.76
N MET A 73 1.58 4.86 -15.09
CA MET A 73 1.26 3.46 -15.44
C MET A 73 0.49 3.34 -16.76
N TRP A 74 -0.18 4.42 -17.16
CA TRP A 74 -1.03 4.48 -18.34
C TRP A 74 -0.54 5.55 -19.33
N ASP A 75 -0.36 5.16 -20.57
CA ASP A 75 -0.15 6.09 -21.67
C ASP A 75 -1.51 6.48 -22.27
N ALA A 76 -1.98 7.67 -21.92
CA ALA A 76 -3.28 8.17 -22.39
C ALA A 76 -3.33 8.42 -23.91
N LYS A 77 -2.18 8.59 -24.59
CA LYS A 77 -2.13 8.80 -26.05
C LYS A 77 -2.30 7.49 -26.80
N GLU A 78 -1.62 6.45 -26.31
CA GLU A 78 -1.68 5.11 -26.89
C GLU A 78 -2.89 4.33 -26.34
N ASN A 79 -3.58 4.86 -25.32
CA ASN A 79 -4.68 4.22 -24.59
C ASN A 79 -4.29 2.79 -24.14
N ALA A 80 -3.11 2.67 -23.51
CA ALA A 80 -2.50 1.40 -23.14
C ALA A 80 -1.59 1.55 -21.90
N PRO A 81 -1.28 0.45 -21.19
CA PRO A 81 -0.26 0.45 -20.17
C PRO A 81 1.11 0.91 -20.69
N ASP A 82 1.81 1.79 -19.95
CA ASP A 82 3.15 2.24 -20.35
C ASP A 82 4.12 1.05 -20.47
N PRO A 83 4.73 0.81 -21.65
CA PRO A 83 5.52 -0.39 -21.88
C PRO A 83 6.85 -0.41 -21.10
N ASP A 84 7.44 0.75 -20.78
CA ASP A 84 8.67 0.82 -19.97
C ASP A 84 8.37 0.50 -18.51
N VAL A 85 7.27 1.03 -17.97
CA VAL A 85 6.80 0.71 -16.62
C VAL A 85 6.48 -0.77 -16.50
N VAL A 86 5.68 -1.33 -17.42
CA VAL A 86 5.35 -2.77 -17.46
C VAL A 86 6.61 -3.63 -17.45
N LYS A 87 7.59 -3.32 -18.31
CA LYS A 87 8.86 -4.05 -18.38
C LYS A 87 9.61 -4.01 -17.05
N LYS A 88 9.73 -2.83 -16.44
CA LYS A 88 10.47 -2.64 -15.17
C LYS A 88 9.78 -3.29 -13.99
N VAL A 89 8.45 -3.26 -13.95
CA VAL A 89 7.64 -3.95 -12.93
C VAL A 89 7.84 -5.45 -13.01
N LYS A 90 7.75 -6.04 -14.20
CA LYS A 90 8.05 -7.47 -14.41
C LYS A 90 9.48 -7.84 -13.98
N GLN A 91 10.45 -7.02 -14.32
CA GLN A 91 11.84 -7.24 -13.92
C GLN A 91 12.00 -7.17 -12.40
N SER A 92 11.28 -6.28 -11.74
CA SER A 92 11.35 -6.09 -10.28
C SER A 92 10.67 -7.19 -9.47
N GLY A 93 9.97 -8.14 -10.09
CA GLY A 93 9.35 -9.25 -9.35
C GLY A 93 8.23 -8.83 -8.40
N VAL A 94 7.50 -7.76 -8.72
CA VAL A 94 6.27 -7.38 -8.01
C VAL A 94 5.23 -8.47 -8.23
N GLY A 95 4.57 -8.93 -7.15
CA GLY A 95 3.60 -10.02 -7.23
C GLY A 95 2.13 -9.54 -7.22
N LEU A 96 1.87 -8.40 -6.59
CA LEU A 96 0.52 -7.88 -6.39
C LEU A 96 0.52 -6.35 -6.49
N VAL A 97 -0.57 -5.78 -6.99
CA VAL A 97 -0.79 -4.33 -6.96
C VAL A 97 -2.17 -3.99 -6.38
N ARG A 98 -2.22 -3.04 -5.43
CA ARG A 98 -3.44 -2.55 -4.76
C ARG A 98 -3.99 -1.32 -5.47
N TYR A 99 -5.31 -1.29 -5.70
CA TYR A 99 -6.05 -0.23 -6.39
C TYR A 99 -7.41 0.02 -5.72
N PRO A 100 -7.98 1.21 -5.79
CA PRO A 100 -7.39 2.50 -6.20
C PRO A 100 -6.40 3.05 -5.19
N GLY A 101 -6.36 2.51 -3.98
CA GLY A 101 -5.36 2.68 -2.94
C GLY A 101 -5.37 4.00 -2.17
N GLY A 102 -5.03 3.90 -0.90
CA GLY A 102 -4.83 5.03 -0.02
C GLY A 102 -6.08 5.85 0.32
N THR A 103 -5.86 6.94 1.00
CA THR A 103 -6.89 7.89 1.48
C THR A 103 -7.76 8.44 0.35
N SER A 104 -7.18 8.64 -0.83
CA SER A 104 -7.86 9.21 -2.01
C SER A 104 -9.07 8.39 -2.44
N SER A 105 -9.11 7.10 -2.13
CA SER A 105 -10.10 6.15 -2.65
C SER A 105 -11.35 6.02 -1.80
N ASN A 106 -11.39 6.57 -0.59
CA ASN A 106 -12.55 6.39 0.29
C ASN A 106 -13.86 6.98 -0.23
N LEU A 107 -13.79 7.87 -1.22
CA LEU A 107 -14.94 8.46 -1.91
C LEU A 107 -15.00 8.09 -3.41
N PHE A 108 -14.25 7.07 -3.82
CA PHE A 108 -14.17 6.65 -5.21
C PHE A 108 -15.52 6.12 -5.72
N ASN A 109 -15.99 6.65 -6.85
CA ASN A 109 -17.17 6.16 -7.56
C ASN A 109 -16.72 5.30 -8.75
N TRP A 110 -16.72 3.99 -8.59
CA TRP A 110 -16.24 3.06 -9.61
C TRP A 110 -17.11 3.07 -10.89
N GLN A 111 -18.42 3.26 -10.76
CA GLN A 111 -19.34 3.32 -11.91
C GLN A 111 -19.06 4.53 -12.80
N GLY A 112 -18.72 5.66 -12.18
CA GLY A 112 -18.32 6.85 -12.90
C GLY A 112 -16.90 6.80 -13.48
N ALA A 113 -16.16 5.71 -13.28
CA ALA A 113 -14.77 5.54 -13.70
C ALA A 113 -14.57 4.44 -14.76
N ILE A 114 -15.65 3.83 -15.26
CA ILE A 114 -15.63 2.82 -16.33
C ILE A 114 -16.16 3.38 -17.66
N GLY A 115 -15.94 2.64 -18.73
CA GLY A 115 -16.35 3.05 -20.07
C GLY A 115 -15.48 4.15 -20.70
N PRO A 116 -15.92 4.76 -21.81
CA PRO A 116 -15.15 5.78 -22.50
C PRO A 116 -14.80 6.96 -21.60
N GLN A 117 -13.55 7.41 -21.58
CA GLN A 117 -13.10 8.49 -20.69
C GLN A 117 -13.90 9.79 -20.84
N ALA A 118 -14.37 10.09 -22.06
CA ALA A 118 -15.17 11.29 -22.34
C ALA A 118 -16.56 11.28 -21.68
N ASP A 119 -17.06 10.09 -21.33
CA ASP A 119 -18.40 9.89 -20.75
C ASP A 119 -18.33 9.70 -19.22
N ARG A 120 -17.12 9.66 -18.65
CA ARG A 120 -16.92 9.44 -17.21
C ARG A 120 -17.41 10.63 -16.40
N THR A 121 -18.02 10.34 -15.25
CA THR A 121 -18.48 11.37 -14.33
C THR A 121 -17.35 11.87 -13.45
N GLY A 122 -17.49 13.11 -12.97
CA GLY A 122 -16.55 13.70 -12.03
C GLY A 122 -16.39 12.86 -10.76
N GLN A 123 -15.18 12.81 -10.24
CA GLN A 123 -14.78 12.09 -9.05
C GLN A 123 -14.38 13.06 -7.94
N VAL A 124 -14.33 12.57 -6.71
CA VAL A 124 -13.96 13.36 -5.55
C VAL A 124 -12.79 12.69 -4.82
N GLU A 125 -11.71 13.44 -4.63
CA GLU A 125 -10.55 12.96 -3.88
C GLU A 125 -10.88 12.76 -2.40
N GLY A 126 -10.52 11.60 -1.86
CA GLY A 126 -10.98 11.15 -0.55
C GLY A 126 -10.48 11.96 0.65
N LYS A 127 -9.37 12.68 0.54
CA LYS A 127 -8.76 13.38 1.68
C LYS A 127 -9.35 14.76 1.93
N GLN A 128 -9.40 15.56 0.89
CA GLN A 128 -9.86 16.96 0.97
C GLN A 128 -11.22 17.17 0.32
N GLY A 129 -11.70 16.19 -0.44
CA GLY A 129 -12.96 16.27 -1.15
C GLY A 129 -12.89 17.15 -2.41
N ALA A 130 -11.68 17.37 -2.95
CA ALA A 130 -11.52 18.12 -4.18
C ALA A 130 -11.99 17.30 -5.39
N PRO A 131 -12.64 17.92 -6.40
CA PRO A 131 -12.93 17.26 -7.66
C PRO A 131 -11.64 16.82 -8.38
N VAL A 132 -11.67 15.65 -9.00
CA VAL A 132 -10.58 15.10 -9.80
C VAL A 132 -11.14 14.34 -11.01
N ASP A 133 -10.33 14.17 -12.04
CA ASP A 133 -10.70 13.40 -13.21
C ASP A 133 -10.35 11.92 -13.05
N SER A 134 -11.15 11.05 -13.68
CA SER A 134 -10.97 9.60 -13.63
C SER A 134 -10.26 9.12 -14.91
N GLY A 135 -8.98 9.44 -15.05
CA GLY A 135 -8.16 9.04 -16.20
C GLY A 135 -7.70 7.58 -16.17
N TYR A 136 -7.61 7.00 -14.98
CA TYR A 136 -7.15 5.63 -14.74
C TYR A 136 -8.19 4.86 -13.93
N GLY A 137 -9.15 4.27 -14.61
CA GLY A 137 -10.27 3.53 -14.01
C GLY A 137 -9.99 2.04 -13.79
N PRO A 138 -11.01 1.26 -13.38
CA PRO A 138 -10.88 -0.18 -13.17
C PRO A 138 -10.39 -0.96 -14.39
N ASP A 139 -10.81 -0.59 -15.59
CA ASP A 139 -10.45 -1.29 -16.82
C ASP A 139 -8.99 -1.02 -17.22
N GLU A 140 -8.51 0.22 -17.10
CA GLU A 140 -7.10 0.58 -17.29
C GLU A 140 -6.21 -0.11 -16.27
N TYR A 141 -6.65 -0.15 -15.00
CA TYR A 141 -5.95 -0.89 -13.96
C TYR A 141 -5.81 -2.38 -14.30
N MET A 142 -6.90 -3.04 -14.73
CA MET A 142 -6.85 -4.46 -15.08
C MET A 142 -6.05 -4.72 -16.35
N ALA A 143 -6.04 -3.79 -17.31
CA ALA A 143 -5.16 -3.87 -18.46
C ALA A 143 -3.67 -3.81 -18.05
N PHE A 144 -3.32 -2.92 -17.12
CA PHE A 144 -1.97 -2.85 -16.54
C PHE A 144 -1.62 -4.13 -15.75
N VAL A 145 -2.51 -4.61 -14.90
CA VAL A 145 -2.35 -5.86 -14.13
C VAL A 145 -2.04 -7.03 -15.07
N LYS A 146 -2.82 -7.20 -16.13
CA LYS A 146 -2.61 -8.23 -17.14
C LYS A 146 -1.29 -8.06 -17.89
N ALA A 147 -0.98 -6.83 -18.32
CA ALA A 147 0.25 -6.54 -19.05
C ALA A 147 1.50 -6.78 -18.19
N ALA A 148 1.44 -6.48 -16.89
CA ALA A 148 2.55 -6.64 -15.96
C ALA A 148 2.61 -8.02 -15.27
N ASP A 149 1.63 -8.90 -15.50
CA ASP A 149 1.51 -10.24 -14.89
C ASP A 149 1.43 -10.17 -13.36
N LEU A 150 0.50 -9.38 -12.86
CA LEU A 150 0.31 -9.11 -11.43
C LEU A 150 -0.99 -9.72 -10.92
N THR A 151 -1.08 -9.91 -9.60
CA THR A 151 -2.33 -10.21 -8.91
C THR A 151 -3.02 -8.90 -8.53
N PRO A 152 -4.30 -8.70 -8.88
CA PRO A 152 -5.05 -7.53 -8.47
C PRO A 152 -5.52 -7.62 -7.02
N GLN A 153 -5.49 -6.48 -6.32
CA GLN A 153 -6.16 -6.28 -5.04
C GLN A 153 -6.94 -4.97 -5.08
N ILE A 154 -8.23 -5.01 -4.75
CA ILE A 154 -9.10 -3.85 -4.79
C ILE A 154 -9.47 -3.40 -3.38
N MET A 155 -9.32 -2.11 -3.10
CA MET A 155 -9.87 -1.44 -1.94
C MET A 155 -11.19 -0.75 -2.33
N ALA A 156 -12.31 -1.28 -1.85
CA ALA A 156 -13.63 -0.72 -2.09
C ALA A 156 -13.94 0.41 -1.11
N PRO A 157 -14.50 1.54 -1.56
CA PRO A 157 -14.84 2.67 -0.71
C PRO A 157 -15.99 2.33 0.24
N PHE A 158 -15.77 2.46 1.55
CA PHE A 158 -16.78 2.20 2.56
C PHE A 158 -17.76 3.38 2.74
N VAL A 159 -17.25 4.61 2.69
CA VAL A 159 -18.03 5.79 3.10
C VAL A 159 -18.80 6.46 1.97
N GLY A 160 -18.39 6.26 0.73
CA GLY A 160 -19.02 6.84 -0.46
C GLY A 160 -19.90 5.87 -1.24
N SER A 161 -20.07 4.63 -0.76
CA SER A 161 -20.80 3.58 -1.46
C SER A 161 -21.75 2.82 -0.55
N THR A 162 -22.67 2.09 -1.17
CA THR A 162 -23.58 1.14 -0.50
C THR A 162 -23.11 -0.31 -0.70
N PRO A 163 -23.58 -1.27 0.11
CA PRO A 163 -23.30 -2.69 -0.10
C PRO A 163 -23.67 -3.19 -1.50
N ASP A 164 -24.82 -2.75 -2.02
CA ASP A 164 -25.28 -3.13 -3.37
C ASP A 164 -24.37 -2.59 -4.47
N GLU A 165 -23.92 -1.32 -4.37
CA GLU A 165 -22.96 -0.74 -5.33
C GLU A 165 -21.61 -1.46 -5.34
N ILE A 166 -21.14 -1.93 -4.18
CA ILE A 166 -19.89 -2.70 -4.13
C ILE A 166 -20.09 -4.14 -4.59
N ALA A 167 -21.23 -4.76 -4.31
CA ALA A 167 -21.60 -6.05 -4.90
C ALA A 167 -21.70 -5.96 -6.43
N ASP A 168 -22.26 -4.88 -6.96
CA ASP A 168 -22.28 -4.57 -8.40
C ASP A 168 -20.86 -4.42 -8.96
N TRP A 169 -19.92 -3.79 -8.22
CA TRP A 169 -18.52 -3.74 -8.65
C TRP A 169 -17.85 -5.11 -8.67
N VAL A 170 -18.09 -5.95 -7.66
CA VAL A 170 -17.64 -7.35 -7.68
C VAL A 170 -18.19 -8.07 -8.90
N ALA A 171 -19.48 -7.90 -9.21
CA ALA A 171 -20.10 -8.50 -10.39
C ALA A 171 -19.52 -7.96 -11.70
N TYR A 172 -19.25 -6.65 -11.81
CA TYR A 172 -18.55 -6.07 -12.97
C TYR A 172 -17.18 -6.71 -13.18
N MET A 173 -16.42 -6.94 -12.12
CA MET A 173 -15.09 -7.55 -12.21
C MET A 173 -15.14 -9.06 -12.51
N ASN A 174 -16.09 -9.80 -11.94
CA ASN A 174 -15.99 -11.24 -11.86
C ASN A 174 -17.13 -12.03 -12.56
N ALA A 175 -18.28 -11.40 -12.80
CA ALA A 175 -19.40 -12.11 -13.42
C ALA A 175 -19.17 -12.39 -14.92
N PRO A 176 -19.68 -13.52 -15.46
CA PRO A 176 -19.56 -13.82 -16.88
C PRO A 176 -20.51 -12.96 -17.74
N GLU A 177 -20.27 -12.95 -19.05
CA GLU A 177 -21.27 -12.47 -20.03
C GLU A 177 -22.61 -13.20 -19.84
N GLY A 178 -23.69 -12.53 -20.21
CA GLY A 178 -25.06 -12.96 -19.95
C GLY A 178 -25.60 -12.47 -18.59
N THR A 179 -24.84 -11.66 -17.88
CA THR A 179 -25.26 -10.94 -16.68
C THR A 179 -25.17 -9.44 -16.89
N LYS A 180 -25.98 -8.63 -16.17
CA LYS A 180 -25.99 -7.16 -16.30
C LYS A 180 -24.59 -6.55 -16.34
N TRP A 181 -23.74 -6.90 -15.39
CA TRP A 181 -22.43 -6.29 -15.22
C TRP A 181 -21.35 -6.94 -16.10
N GLY A 182 -21.48 -8.24 -16.40
CA GLY A 182 -20.63 -8.93 -17.37
C GLY A 182 -20.85 -8.42 -18.79
N ASP A 183 -22.10 -8.13 -19.17
CA ASP A 183 -22.44 -7.55 -20.47
C ASP A 183 -21.92 -6.13 -20.60
N LEU A 184 -22.08 -5.28 -19.57
CA LEU A 184 -21.52 -3.92 -19.58
C LEU A 184 -19.98 -3.92 -19.67
N ARG A 185 -19.31 -4.84 -18.96
CA ARG A 185 -17.85 -5.00 -19.09
C ARG A 185 -17.46 -5.40 -20.52
N ALA A 186 -18.22 -6.31 -21.14
CA ALA A 186 -18.00 -6.71 -22.54
C ALA A 186 -18.24 -5.57 -23.51
N GLU A 187 -19.28 -4.76 -23.32
CA GLU A 187 -19.54 -3.53 -24.08
C GLU A 187 -18.39 -2.52 -23.98
N ASN A 188 -17.74 -2.45 -22.81
CA ASN A 188 -16.53 -1.65 -22.59
C ASN A 188 -15.25 -2.28 -23.20
N GLY A 189 -15.37 -3.40 -23.92
CA GLY A 189 -14.26 -4.06 -24.61
C GLY A 189 -13.57 -5.19 -23.82
N HIS A 190 -14.12 -5.61 -22.68
CA HIS A 190 -13.52 -6.59 -21.77
C HIS A 190 -14.48 -7.78 -21.50
N PRO A 191 -14.70 -8.69 -22.48
CA PRO A 191 -15.69 -9.77 -22.34
C PRO A 191 -15.35 -10.77 -21.23
N GLU A 192 -14.06 -11.06 -21.03
CA GLU A 192 -13.63 -12.04 -20.03
C GLU A 192 -13.67 -11.48 -18.60
N PRO A 193 -14.15 -12.27 -17.60
CA PRO A 193 -14.07 -11.89 -16.20
C PRO A 193 -12.64 -11.63 -15.73
N TYR A 194 -12.43 -10.58 -14.97
CA TYR A 194 -11.12 -10.22 -14.42
C TYR A 194 -10.67 -11.14 -13.26
N ARG A 195 -11.62 -11.80 -12.59
CA ARG A 195 -11.39 -12.76 -11.49
C ARG A 195 -10.59 -12.16 -10.33
N VAL A 196 -10.98 -10.96 -9.90
CA VAL A 196 -10.37 -10.29 -8.75
C VAL A 196 -10.78 -11.01 -7.47
N ARG A 197 -9.81 -11.58 -6.77
CA ARG A 197 -10.05 -12.34 -5.55
C ARG A 197 -9.92 -11.47 -4.30
N HIS A 198 -8.94 -10.58 -4.21
CA HIS A 198 -8.60 -9.88 -2.97
C HIS A 198 -9.28 -8.52 -2.91
N TRP A 199 -10.13 -8.34 -1.89
CA TRP A 199 -10.88 -7.10 -1.66
C TRP A 199 -10.67 -6.62 -0.22
N GLU A 200 -10.63 -5.31 -0.04
CA GLU A 200 -10.55 -4.62 1.24
C GLU A 200 -11.65 -3.57 1.31
N ILE A 201 -12.34 -3.44 2.45
CA ILE A 201 -13.42 -2.47 2.61
C ILE A 201 -12.93 -1.25 3.39
N GLY A 202 -12.78 -0.14 2.68
CA GLY A 202 -12.29 1.14 3.21
C GLY A 202 -10.77 1.20 3.34
N ASN A 203 -10.26 2.42 3.60
CA ASN A 203 -8.84 2.68 3.86
C ASN A 203 -8.69 3.46 5.16
N GLU A 204 -7.92 2.92 6.12
CA GLU A 204 -7.52 3.59 7.37
C GLU A 204 -8.66 4.24 8.16
N LEU A 205 -9.85 3.68 8.13
CA LEU A 205 -11.02 4.23 8.84
C LEU A 205 -10.86 4.24 10.37
N PHE A 206 -9.84 3.54 10.89
CA PHE A 206 -9.39 3.69 12.27
C PHE A 206 -8.78 5.07 12.54
N GLY A 207 -8.24 5.75 11.53
CA GLY A 207 -7.68 7.10 11.62
C GLY A 207 -8.74 8.19 11.67
N LYS A 208 -8.69 9.08 12.65
CA LYS A 208 -9.71 10.15 12.84
C LYS A 208 -9.89 11.06 11.62
N HIS A 209 -8.85 11.25 10.84
CA HIS A 209 -8.86 12.07 9.63
C HIS A 209 -9.58 11.41 8.44
N GLN A 210 -9.95 10.12 8.57
CA GLN A 210 -10.66 9.35 7.54
C GLN A 210 -12.02 8.81 8.02
N ARG A 211 -12.55 9.30 9.12
CA ARG A 211 -13.83 8.82 9.70
C ARG A 211 -15.07 9.27 8.94
N TYR A 212 -14.99 10.37 8.21
CA TYR A 212 -16.09 10.93 7.44
C TYR A 212 -17.38 11.08 8.27
N TRP A 213 -18.40 10.30 7.98
CA TRP A 213 -19.66 10.33 8.71
C TRP A 213 -19.56 9.74 10.14
N MET A 214 -18.58 8.85 10.37
CA MET A 214 -18.46 8.14 11.65
C MET A 214 -18.02 9.04 12.80
N SER A 215 -18.20 8.55 14.01
CA SER A 215 -17.86 9.22 15.27
C SER A 215 -16.35 9.50 15.40
N ALA A 216 -16.01 10.61 16.05
CA ALA A 216 -14.65 10.87 16.49
C ALA A 216 -14.20 9.98 17.68
N ASP A 217 -15.15 9.37 18.41
CA ASP A 217 -14.87 8.38 19.45
C ASP A 217 -14.50 7.02 18.83
N ASP A 218 -13.35 6.48 19.23
CA ASP A 218 -12.76 5.30 18.59
C ASP A 218 -13.60 4.04 18.74
N LYS A 219 -14.24 3.83 19.89
CA LYS A 219 -15.10 2.65 20.14
C LYS A 219 -16.40 2.74 19.37
N THR A 220 -17.00 3.92 19.34
CA THR A 220 -18.22 4.18 18.57
C THR A 220 -17.94 4.02 17.07
N ALA A 221 -16.83 4.57 16.59
CA ALA A 221 -16.44 4.45 15.18
C ALA A 221 -16.16 3.01 14.77
N LEU A 222 -15.48 2.21 15.60
CA LEU A 222 -15.29 0.78 15.33
C LEU A 222 -16.62 0.04 15.22
N ARG A 223 -17.60 0.35 16.09
CA ARG A 223 -18.94 -0.26 16.00
C ARG A 223 -19.68 0.19 14.74
N GLN A 224 -19.58 1.47 14.39
CA GLN A 224 -20.17 2.01 13.16
C GLN A 224 -19.52 1.40 11.91
N TYR A 225 -18.21 1.21 11.93
CA TYR A 225 -17.53 0.49 10.86
C TYR A 225 -18.03 -0.96 10.74
N ALA A 226 -18.13 -1.69 11.86
CA ALA A 226 -18.54 -3.08 11.86
C ALA A 226 -20.03 -3.27 11.48
N PHE A 227 -20.92 -2.45 12.04
CA PHE A 227 -22.37 -2.69 12.04
C PHE A 227 -23.20 -1.52 11.50
N GLY A 228 -22.59 -0.47 10.99
CA GLY A 228 -23.28 0.72 10.49
C GLY A 228 -23.95 1.56 11.59
N GLY A 229 -24.96 2.32 11.19
CA GLY A 229 -25.77 3.15 12.07
C GLY A 229 -25.82 4.61 11.69
N THR A 230 -26.15 5.45 12.66
CA THR A 230 -26.30 6.90 12.48
C THR A 230 -25.26 7.68 13.26
N GLN A 231 -24.98 8.91 12.82
CA GLN A 231 -24.10 9.84 13.52
C GLN A 231 -24.58 11.27 13.44
N ARG A 232 -24.71 11.93 14.59
CA ARG A 232 -25.03 13.35 14.64
C ARG A 232 -23.90 14.20 14.09
N GLN A 233 -24.15 14.89 13.00
CA GLN A 233 -23.29 15.91 12.42
C GLN A 233 -23.71 17.29 12.94
N ARG A 234 -22.74 18.10 13.35
CA ARG A 234 -23.03 19.44 13.89
C ARG A 234 -22.33 20.51 13.06
N ARG A 235 -23.12 21.48 12.57
CA ARG A 235 -22.63 22.61 11.77
C ARG A 235 -21.67 22.18 10.64
N GLN A 236 -21.98 21.04 10.03
CA GLN A 236 -21.21 20.60 8.86
C GLN A 236 -21.40 21.60 7.73
N PRO A 237 -20.30 22.08 7.12
CA PRO A 237 -20.43 22.84 5.88
C PRO A 237 -21.17 22.01 4.83
N ALA A 238 -22.17 22.58 4.19
CA ALA A 238 -22.77 21.99 3.01
C ALA A 238 -21.71 21.96 1.87
N ALA A 239 -21.97 21.24 0.80
CA ALA A 239 -21.09 21.18 -0.36
C ALA A 239 -21.90 21.54 -1.61
N LYS A 240 -21.25 22.09 -2.66
CA LYS A 240 -21.84 22.07 -4.00
C LYS A 240 -21.92 20.61 -4.46
N PRO A 241 -22.88 20.23 -5.30
CA PRO A 241 -22.93 18.88 -5.85
C PRO A 241 -21.57 18.45 -6.42
N ALA A 242 -21.17 17.21 -6.13
CA ALA A 242 -19.87 16.64 -6.51
C ALA A 242 -18.62 17.35 -5.95
N ASP A 243 -18.74 18.20 -4.92
CA ASP A 243 -17.61 18.85 -4.25
C ASP A 243 -17.75 18.76 -2.73
N HIS A 244 -16.88 18.02 -2.07
CA HIS A 244 -16.91 17.80 -0.63
C HIS A 244 -16.03 18.78 0.18
N ARG A 245 -15.42 19.79 -0.46
CA ARG A 245 -14.57 20.77 0.23
C ARG A 245 -15.41 21.70 1.08
N PRO A 246 -14.94 22.07 2.29
CA PRO A 246 -15.65 22.98 3.18
C PRO A 246 -15.96 24.35 2.57
N GLU A 247 -15.09 24.87 1.70
CA GLU A 247 -15.27 26.13 0.99
C GLU A 247 -16.36 26.07 -0.08
N ALA A 248 -16.74 24.88 -0.54
CA ALA A 248 -17.85 24.73 -1.48
C ALA A 248 -19.22 25.04 -0.89
N GLY A 249 -19.33 25.09 0.43
CA GLY A 249 -20.54 25.47 1.18
C GLY A 249 -20.77 26.97 1.30
N VAL A 250 -20.34 27.77 0.32
CA VAL A 250 -20.50 29.22 0.29
C VAL A 250 -21.45 29.64 -0.81
N SER A 251 -22.45 30.46 -0.49
CA SER A 251 -23.38 31.03 -1.44
C SER A 251 -22.69 31.97 -2.42
N ASP A 252 -23.05 31.89 -3.70
CA ASP A 252 -22.64 32.80 -4.76
C ASP A 252 -23.61 33.97 -4.93
N GLY A 253 -24.72 34.00 -4.19
CA GLY A 253 -25.74 35.06 -4.27
C GLY A 253 -26.70 34.93 -5.45
N GLU A 254 -26.58 33.87 -6.26
CA GLU A 254 -27.44 33.65 -7.43
C GLU A 254 -28.73 32.93 -7.04
N PRO A 255 -29.82 33.03 -7.84
CA PRO A 255 -31.06 32.30 -7.63
C PRO A 255 -30.89 30.78 -7.70
N ASP A 256 -31.83 30.04 -7.11
CA ASP A 256 -32.01 28.59 -7.23
C ASP A 256 -30.76 27.77 -6.85
N GLN A 257 -29.96 28.26 -5.91
CA GLN A 257 -28.75 27.56 -5.46
C GLN A 257 -29.08 26.22 -4.85
N THR A 258 -28.30 25.21 -5.24
CA THR A 258 -28.38 23.86 -4.72
C THR A 258 -27.09 23.50 -3.97
N PHE A 259 -27.25 22.89 -2.78
CA PHE A 259 -26.19 22.33 -1.98
C PHE A 259 -26.56 20.91 -1.55
N THR A 260 -25.57 20.16 -1.09
CA THR A 260 -25.77 18.83 -0.50
C THR A 260 -25.14 18.77 0.88
N VAL A 261 -25.68 17.93 1.75
CA VAL A 261 -24.93 17.56 2.96
C VAL A 261 -23.74 16.69 2.55
N ARG A 262 -22.70 16.65 3.38
CA ARG A 262 -21.48 15.90 3.06
C ARG A 262 -21.64 14.39 3.16
N TYR A 263 -22.55 13.92 4.00
CA TYR A 263 -22.71 12.51 4.35
C TYR A 263 -24.18 12.08 4.33
N PRO A 264 -24.81 11.99 3.15
CA PRO A 264 -26.14 11.41 3.01
C PRO A 264 -26.09 9.88 3.23
N PRO A 265 -27.24 9.20 3.45
CA PRO A 265 -28.57 9.80 3.63
C PRO A 265 -28.71 10.51 4.97
N VAL A 266 -29.80 11.26 5.10
CA VAL A 266 -30.14 11.99 6.33
C VAL A 266 -31.41 11.40 6.95
N VAL A 267 -31.38 11.17 8.25
CA VAL A 267 -32.59 10.76 8.97
C VAL A 267 -33.65 11.86 8.81
N PRO A 268 -34.83 11.56 8.28
CA PRO A 268 -35.87 12.57 8.05
C PRO A 268 -36.14 13.42 9.28
N GLU A 269 -36.38 14.73 9.09
CA GLU A 269 -36.68 15.73 10.14
C GLU A 269 -35.55 15.99 11.15
N SER A 270 -34.37 15.38 10.96
CA SER A 270 -33.22 15.62 11.84
C SER A 270 -32.38 16.84 11.43
N GLN A 271 -32.58 17.36 10.22
CA GLN A 271 -31.77 18.44 9.64
C GLN A 271 -32.21 19.83 10.12
N ALA A 272 -31.22 20.71 10.25
CA ALA A 272 -31.43 22.15 10.48
C ALA A 272 -30.41 22.93 9.67
N VAL A 273 -30.87 23.67 8.67
CA VAL A 273 -30.01 24.46 7.78
C VAL A 273 -29.80 25.85 8.33
N HIS A 274 -28.53 26.30 8.31
CA HIS A 274 -28.14 27.62 8.78
C HIS A 274 -27.39 28.38 7.68
N VAL A 275 -27.82 29.60 7.42
CA VAL A 275 -27.13 30.56 6.55
C VAL A 275 -26.49 31.63 7.43
N ASN A 276 -25.17 31.75 7.46
CA ASN A 276 -24.42 32.63 8.38
C ASN A 276 -24.86 32.48 9.84
N ARG A 277 -25.05 31.23 10.32
CA ARG A 277 -25.52 30.86 11.66
C ARG A 277 -26.98 31.19 11.96
N VAL A 278 -27.75 31.75 11.03
CA VAL A 278 -29.18 31.99 11.16
C VAL A 278 -29.94 30.79 10.63
N SER A 279 -30.81 30.20 11.42
CA SER A 279 -31.66 29.08 11.00
C SER A 279 -32.66 29.52 9.93
N TRP A 280 -32.81 28.66 8.92
CA TRP A 280 -33.82 28.76 7.89
C TRP A 280 -34.86 27.66 8.10
N HIS A 281 -36.04 27.77 7.51
CA HIS A 281 -37.15 26.86 7.69
C HIS A 281 -37.32 25.95 6.49
N GLN A 282 -37.49 24.66 6.72
CA GLN A 282 -37.87 23.74 5.66
C GLN A 282 -39.34 23.96 5.25
N VAL A 283 -39.59 23.88 3.96
CA VAL A 283 -40.91 23.83 3.35
C VAL A 283 -40.95 22.68 2.35
N ASP A 284 -42.12 22.17 2.03
CA ASP A 284 -42.27 21.09 1.03
C ASP A 284 -42.15 21.63 -0.39
N ASP A 285 -42.56 22.89 -0.61
CA ASP A 285 -42.51 23.55 -1.92
C ASP A 285 -42.21 25.04 -1.76
N LEU A 286 -41.24 25.53 -2.48
CA LEU A 286 -40.83 26.93 -2.50
C LEU A 286 -41.86 27.84 -3.18
N SER A 287 -42.70 27.32 -4.07
CA SER A 287 -43.68 28.12 -4.84
C SER A 287 -44.66 28.91 -3.98
N SER A 288 -44.92 28.45 -2.75
CA SER A 288 -45.81 29.12 -1.78
C SER A 288 -45.12 30.19 -0.91
N ALA A 289 -43.78 30.30 -1.00
CA ALA A 289 -43.02 31.22 -0.15
C ALA A 289 -42.94 32.63 -0.76
N ASN A 290 -42.80 33.64 0.11
CA ASN A 290 -42.60 35.03 -0.31
C ASN A 290 -41.08 35.31 -0.52
N ALA A 291 -40.77 36.33 -1.30
CA ALA A 291 -39.40 36.76 -1.63
C ALA A 291 -38.46 37.00 -0.41
N ARG A 292 -39.02 37.25 0.79
CA ARG A 292 -38.23 37.52 1.99
C ARG A 292 -38.16 36.35 2.96
N ASP A 293 -38.88 35.27 2.68
CA ASP A 293 -38.97 34.12 3.58
C ASP A 293 -37.64 33.35 3.54
N ARG A 294 -37.09 33.01 4.71
CA ARG A 294 -35.86 32.25 4.90
C ARG A 294 -36.21 30.76 4.88
N VAL A 295 -36.45 30.24 3.69
CA VAL A 295 -36.92 28.86 3.49
C VAL A 295 -36.00 28.09 2.53
N TYR A 296 -36.08 26.75 2.64
CA TYR A 296 -35.42 25.81 1.77
C TYR A 296 -36.26 24.54 1.62
N THR A 297 -36.04 23.79 0.53
CA THR A 297 -36.51 22.40 0.43
C THR A 297 -35.36 21.45 0.72
N PHE A 298 -35.70 20.25 1.18
CA PHE A 298 -34.72 19.24 1.57
C PHE A 298 -35.14 17.85 1.10
N GLU A 299 -34.23 17.13 0.44
CA GLU A 299 -34.40 15.72 0.05
C GLU A 299 -33.49 14.84 0.94
N PRO A 300 -34.04 14.00 1.83
CA PRO A 300 -33.23 13.26 2.81
C PRO A 300 -32.30 12.20 2.21
N GLY A 301 -32.72 11.52 1.13
CA GLY A 301 -31.94 10.45 0.51
C GLY A 301 -30.61 10.93 -0.06
N SER A 302 -30.66 12.01 -0.84
CA SER A 302 -29.47 12.64 -1.42
C SER A 302 -28.85 13.70 -0.51
N GLY A 303 -29.57 14.17 0.52
CA GLY A 303 -29.17 15.29 1.34
C GLY A 303 -29.18 16.64 0.61
N THR A 304 -29.98 16.76 -0.46
CA THR A 304 -30.04 17.96 -1.30
C THR A 304 -30.83 19.07 -0.64
N ILE A 305 -30.27 20.29 -0.67
CA ILE A 305 -30.85 21.53 -0.16
C ILE A 305 -31.05 22.47 -1.34
N CYS A 306 -32.28 22.93 -1.59
CA CYS A 306 -32.54 23.94 -2.60
C CYS A 306 -33.04 25.22 -1.96
N PHE A 307 -32.53 26.36 -2.38
CA PHE A 307 -32.93 27.70 -1.93
C PHE A 307 -33.79 28.39 -2.97
N GLY A 308 -34.47 29.44 -2.57
CA GLY A 308 -35.37 30.19 -3.42
C GLY A 308 -34.70 31.06 -4.47
N ASP A 309 -35.51 31.50 -5.44
CA ASP A 309 -35.15 32.32 -6.60
C ASP A 309 -35.22 33.84 -6.35
N GLY A 310 -35.54 34.26 -5.11
CA GLY A 310 -35.77 35.66 -4.76
C GLY A 310 -37.20 36.16 -5.03
N ARG A 311 -38.07 35.34 -5.63
CA ARG A 311 -39.53 35.51 -5.72
C ARG A 311 -40.24 34.53 -4.77
N HIS A 312 -39.81 33.29 -4.83
CA HIS A 312 -40.30 32.16 -4.05
C HIS A 312 -39.21 31.71 -3.07
N GLY A 313 -39.10 32.40 -1.95
CA GLY A 313 -38.04 32.26 -0.98
C GLY A 313 -36.85 33.18 -1.21
N ARG A 314 -36.17 33.53 -0.14
CA ARG A 314 -34.99 34.40 -0.14
C ARG A 314 -33.77 33.69 -0.72
N ILE A 315 -32.97 34.41 -1.53
CA ILE A 315 -31.67 33.98 -1.94
C ILE A 315 -30.68 34.10 -0.77
N PRO A 316 -29.86 33.10 -0.43
CA PRO A 316 -28.75 33.26 0.50
C PRO A 316 -27.77 34.33 0.00
N PRO A 317 -27.36 35.30 0.84
CA PRO A 317 -26.46 36.36 0.41
C PRO A 317 -25.12 35.81 -0.12
N GLU A 318 -24.53 36.47 -1.11
CA GLU A 318 -23.18 36.15 -1.60
C GLU A 318 -22.18 36.08 -0.43
N GLY A 319 -21.28 35.09 -0.44
CA GLY A 319 -20.32 34.83 0.61
C GLY A 319 -20.91 34.23 1.90
N ALA A 320 -22.22 33.98 1.95
CA ALA A 320 -22.85 33.37 3.12
C ALA A 320 -22.44 31.90 3.27
N LYS A 321 -22.03 31.51 4.48
CA LYS A 321 -21.70 30.12 4.79
C LYS A 321 -22.97 29.33 5.05
N ILE A 322 -23.12 28.21 4.35
CA ILE A 322 -24.20 27.24 4.51
C ILE A 322 -23.70 26.11 5.39
N THR A 323 -24.36 25.87 6.53
CA THR A 323 -24.03 24.77 7.43
C THR A 323 -25.29 24.02 7.84
N VAL A 324 -25.14 22.73 8.13
CA VAL A 324 -26.27 21.86 8.49
C VAL A 324 -25.96 21.08 9.76
N ASP A 325 -26.90 21.03 10.66
CA ASP A 325 -26.99 20.05 11.75
C ASP A 325 -27.91 18.92 11.29
N TYR A 326 -27.49 17.66 11.34
CA TYR A 326 -28.30 16.52 10.89
C TYR A 326 -27.81 15.19 11.46
N ASP A 327 -28.66 14.19 11.47
CA ASP A 327 -28.31 12.82 11.75
C ASP A 327 -28.02 12.12 10.40
N SER A 328 -26.74 11.86 10.14
CA SER A 328 -26.27 11.13 8.96
C SER A 328 -26.59 9.64 9.13
N GLY A 329 -27.13 9.00 8.12
CA GLY A 329 -27.48 7.58 8.13
C GLY A 329 -28.99 7.29 8.02
N PRO A 330 -29.43 6.03 8.24
CA PRO A 330 -28.55 4.92 8.62
C PRO A 330 -27.59 4.52 7.51
N HIS A 331 -26.34 4.33 7.88
CA HIS A 331 -25.32 3.78 6.98
C HIS A 331 -25.15 2.28 7.24
N ALA A 332 -24.78 1.54 6.20
CA ALA A 332 -24.40 0.14 6.29
C ALA A 332 -23.06 -0.02 7.01
N GLY A 333 -22.84 -1.17 7.65
CA GLY A 333 -21.58 -1.57 8.24
C GLY A 333 -20.82 -2.61 7.41
N PHE A 334 -19.59 -2.92 7.79
CA PHE A 334 -18.76 -3.93 7.14
C PHE A 334 -19.51 -5.26 6.92
N VAL A 335 -20.29 -5.70 7.89
CA VAL A 335 -21.09 -6.94 7.81
C VAL A 335 -22.05 -6.93 6.62
N ASP A 336 -22.68 -5.78 6.35
CA ASP A 336 -23.62 -5.65 5.23
C ASP A 336 -22.86 -5.71 3.90
N PHE A 337 -21.72 -5.02 3.79
CA PHE A 337 -20.83 -5.10 2.63
C PHE A 337 -20.32 -6.51 2.40
N TYR A 338 -19.82 -7.18 3.45
CA TYR A 338 -19.35 -8.56 3.36
C TYR A 338 -20.41 -9.48 2.78
N LYS A 339 -21.63 -9.44 3.30
CA LYS A 339 -22.74 -10.28 2.84
C LYS A 339 -23.10 -10.02 1.39
N ALA A 340 -23.22 -8.75 1.01
CA ALA A 340 -23.56 -8.39 -0.37
C ALA A 340 -22.47 -8.81 -1.37
N MET A 341 -21.21 -8.58 -1.04
CA MET A 341 -20.07 -8.98 -1.88
C MET A 341 -19.95 -10.50 -2.01
N LYS A 342 -20.10 -11.25 -0.91
CA LYS A 342 -20.08 -12.74 -0.94
C LYS A 342 -21.28 -13.32 -1.68
N ALA A 343 -22.41 -12.63 -1.71
CA ALA A 343 -23.57 -13.02 -2.52
C ALA A 343 -23.32 -12.80 -4.02
N ALA A 344 -22.56 -11.77 -4.40
CA ALA A 344 -22.16 -11.52 -5.79
C ALA A 344 -21.09 -12.53 -6.27
N ASP A 345 -20.10 -12.84 -5.43
CA ASP A 345 -19.08 -13.85 -5.69
C ASP A 345 -18.55 -14.45 -4.37
N ALA A 346 -18.93 -15.69 -4.08
CA ALA A 346 -18.53 -16.38 -2.85
C ALA A 346 -17.02 -16.72 -2.80
N THR A 347 -16.31 -16.65 -3.91
CA THR A 347 -14.89 -17.05 -4.02
C THR A 347 -13.90 -15.96 -3.67
N ILE A 348 -14.36 -14.73 -3.52
CA ILE A 348 -13.49 -13.58 -3.16
C ILE A 348 -13.14 -13.59 -1.67
N ASP A 349 -12.00 -13.01 -1.35
CA ASP A 349 -11.60 -12.70 0.03
C ASP A 349 -11.96 -11.23 0.32
N VAL A 350 -12.70 -10.99 1.42
CA VAL A 350 -13.12 -9.64 1.83
C VAL A 350 -12.51 -9.31 3.19
N LEU A 351 -11.61 -8.32 3.20
CA LEU A 351 -10.85 -7.90 4.37
C LEU A 351 -11.38 -6.62 4.98
N ALA A 352 -11.32 -6.55 6.30
CA ALA A 352 -11.60 -5.32 7.04
C ALA A 352 -10.34 -4.46 7.13
N CYS A 353 -10.47 -3.15 6.93
CA CYS A 353 -9.36 -2.19 7.03
C CYS A 353 -9.09 -1.70 8.47
N TRP A 354 -9.74 -2.29 9.47
CA TRP A 354 -9.64 -1.81 10.86
C TRP A 354 -8.60 -2.58 11.65
N ALA A 355 -7.35 -2.20 11.49
CA ALA A 355 -6.28 -2.55 12.41
C ALA A 355 -5.91 -1.31 13.22
N SER A 356 -6.46 -1.17 14.41
CA SER A 356 -6.21 -0.01 15.25
C SER A 356 -4.77 0.02 15.74
N ILE A 357 -4.08 1.09 15.38
CA ILE A 357 -2.71 1.36 15.82
C ILE A 357 -2.77 2.65 16.64
N ASP A 358 -2.60 2.54 17.94
CA ASP A 358 -2.43 3.68 18.82
C ASP A 358 -0.97 3.77 19.28
N SER A 359 -0.34 4.91 19.07
CA SER A 359 1.03 5.19 19.53
C SER A 359 2.09 4.14 19.11
N GLY A 360 1.94 3.51 17.91
CA GLY A 360 2.88 2.51 17.43
C GLY A 360 2.63 1.09 17.96
N GLU A 361 1.55 0.87 18.68
CA GLU A 361 1.16 -0.44 19.18
C GLU A 361 -0.26 -0.81 18.71
N TYR A 362 -0.46 -2.08 18.39
CA TYR A 362 -1.80 -2.62 18.16
C TYR A 362 -2.55 -2.67 19.50
N THR A 363 -3.75 -2.07 19.56
CA THR A 363 -4.52 -2.06 20.80
C THR A 363 -5.68 -3.05 20.74
N THR A 364 -5.67 -4.02 21.66
CA THR A 364 -6.74 -5.02 21.79
C THR A 364 -8.09 -4.41 22.22
N ALA A 365 -8.09 -3.21 22.78
CA ALA A 365 -9.32 -2.50 23.19
C ALA A 365 -10.17 -2.06 21.97
N LEU A 366 -9.55 -1.92 20.81
CA LEU A 366 -10.17 -1.51 19.55
C LEU A 366 -10.05 -2.63 18.49
N SER A 367 -9.96 -3.87 18.93
CA SER A 367 -9.82 -5.04 18.07
C SER A 367 -11.11 -5.33 17.31
N PHE A 368 -11.06 -5.26 15.98
CA PHE A 368 -12.16 -5.65 15.10
C PHE A 368 -12.52 -7.13 15.25
N PRO A 369 -11.57 -8.11 15.20
CA PRO A 369 -11.90 -9.53 15.40
C PRO A 369 -12.63 -9.80 16.70
N ARG A 370 -12.18 -9.19 17.79
CA ARG A 370 -12.82 -9.33 19.11
C ARG A 370 -14.24 -8.77 19.14
N LEU A 371 -14.47 -7.62 18.49
CA LEU A 371 -15.79 -7.01 18.39
C LEU A 371 -16.74 -7.92 17.58
N MET A 372 -16.29 -8.41 16.44
CA MET A 372 -17.07 -9.31 15.57
C MET A 372 -17.46 -10.58 16.33
N ALA A 373 -16.52 -11.26 16.98
CA ALA A 373 -16.79 -12.46 17.77
C ALA A 373 -17.79 -12.20 18.92
N LYS A 374 -17.62 -11.08 19.63
CA LYS A 374 -18.53 -10.69 20.72
C LYS A 374 -19.98 -10.54 20.27
N HIS A 375 -20.20 -10.16 19.02
CA HIS A 375 -21.53 -9.93 18.45
C HIS A 375 -22.04 -11.08 17.56
N GLY A 376 -21.29 -12.20 17.49
CA GLY A 376 -21.71 -13.39 16.72
C GLY A 376 -21.44 -13.31 15.23
N HIS A 377 -20.49 -12.48 14.80
CA HIS A 377 -20.12 -12.25 13.40
C HIS A 377 -18.65 -12.69 13.09
N ALA A 378 -18.11 -13.65 13.86
CA ALA A 378 -16.73 -14.11 13.68
C ALA A 378 -16.45 -14.69 12.28
N ASP A 379 -17.47 -15.21 11.61
CA ASP A 379 -17.38 -15.83 10.29
C ASP A 379 -17.62 -14.85 9.13
N GLU A 380 -17.95 -13.59 9.43
CA GLU A 380 -18.33 -12.59 8.44
C GLU A 380 -17.17 -11.63 8.07
N TYR A 381 -15.97 -12.18 7.93
CA TYR A 381 -14.80 -11.56 7.28
C TYR A 381 -13.78 -12.65 6.94
N ASP A 382 -13.01 -12.44 5.87
CA ASP A 382 -11.98 -13.39 5.45
C ASP A 382 -10.59 -13.00 5.99
N GLY A 383 -10.42 -11.77 6.40
CA GLY A 383 -9.19 -11.28 7.01
C GLY A 383 -9.27 -9.83 7.47
N VAL A 384 -8.16 -9.37 8.01
CA VAL A 384 -7.96 -7.96 8.43
C VAL A 384 -6.68 -7.44 7.79
N SER A 385 -6.75 -6.28 7.16
CA SER A 385 -5.57 -5.60 6.66
C SER A 385 -4.98 -4.65 7.71
N ILE A 386 -3.65 -4.52 7.70
CA ILE A 386 -2.90 -3.65 8.61
C ILE A 386 -1.89 -2.80 7.82
N HIS A 387 -1.64 -1.58 8.33
CA HIS A 387 -0.62 -0.65 7.82
C HIS A 387 0.51 -0.46 8.85
N PRO A 388 1.45 -1.40 8.97
CA PRO A 388 2.50 -1.39 10.00
C PRO A 388 3.65 -0.45 9.60
N TYR A 389 3.35 0.83 9.46
CA TYR A 389 4.39 1.83 9.22
C TYR A 389 5.23 2.09 10.45
N THR A 390 6.54 2.27 10.24
CA THR A 390 7.35 3.00 11.20
C THR A 390 7.18 4.50 10.96
N ASP A 391 6.40 5.18 11.79
CA ASP A 391 6.35 6.65 11.80
C ASP A 391 7.39 7.19 12.78
N PHE A 392 8.42 7.82 12.24
CA PHE A 392 9.52 8.34 13.06
C PHE A 392 9.05 9.35 14.11
N SER A 393 8.02 10.16 13.81
CA SER A 393 7.46 11.13 14.75
C SER A 393 6.66 10.47 15.86
N ARG A 394 5.84 9.49 15.52
CA ARG A 394 4.95 8.79 16.44
C ARG A 394 5.70 7.75 17.26
N ASP A 395 6.43 6.86 16.58
CA ASP A 395 6.96 5.64 17.17
C ASP A 395 8.32 5.85 17.84
N LEU A 396 9.18 6.68 17.23
CA LEU A 396 10.51 6.98 17.76
C LEU A 396 10.61 8.34 18.48
N LYS A 397 9.55 9.17 18.41
CA LYS A 397 9.49 10.52 18.98
C LYS A 397 10.59 11.46 18.47
N ILE A 398 10.96 11.30 17.19
CA ILE A 398 11.93 12.17 16.52
C ILE A 398 11.24 13.10 15.51
N SER A 399 11.80 14.29 15.27
CA SER A 399 11.26 15.26 14.32
C SER A 399 12.21 15.55 13.15
N SER A 400 13.43 15.03 13.20
CA SER A 400 14.44 15.25 12.17
C SER A 400 15.50 14.17 12.16
N PHE A 401 16.15 14.00 11.01
CA PHE A 401 17.40 13.25 10.93
C PHE A 401 18.56 14.21 11.20
N PRO A 402 19.38 13.96 12.24
CA PRO A 402 20.59 14.75 12.48
C PRO A 402 21.63 14.57 11.38
N ASP A 403 21.75 13.35 10.85
CA ASP A 403 22.65 12.92 9.80
C ASP A 403 22.08 11.67 9.11
N LYS A 404 22.72 11.20 8.03
CA LYS A 404 22.31 10.02 7.27
C LYS A 404 22.37 8.74 8.11
N ARG A 405 23.39 8.60 8.96
CA ARG A 405 23.56 7.44 9.81
C ARG A 405 22.41 7.31 10.80
N ALA A 406 21.98 8.38 11.44
CA ALA A 406 20.82 8.35 12.33
C ALA A 406 19.55 7.99 11.56
N GLY A 407 19.36 8.48 10.34
CA GLY A 407 18.22 8.11 9.49
C GLY A 407 18.20 6.63 9.14
N HIS A 408 19.35 6.01 8.87
CA HIS A 408 19.50 4.57 8.70
C HIS A 408 19.13 3.81 10.00
N ASP A 409 19.79 4.17 11.10
CA ASP A 409 19.61 3.49 12.40
C ASP A 409 18.15 3.55 12.88
N PHE A 410 17.46 4.67 12.65
CA PHE A 410 16.04 4.83 13.00
C PHE A 410 15.13 3.90 12.20
N GLN A 411 15.42 3.66 10.92
CA GLN A 411 14.68 2.66 10.13
C GLN A 411 14.90 1.26 10.72
N MET A 412 16.14 0.89 11.03
CA MET A 412 16.48 -0.44 11.55
C MET A 412 15.89 -0.71 12.94
N ILE A 413 15.78 0.31 13.80
CA ILE A 413 15.12 0.19 15.11
C ILE A 413 13.60 0.07 14.95
N GLY A 414 13.01 0.91 14.11
CA GLY A 414 11.55 0.97 13.90
C GLY A 414 10.97 -0.28 13.26
N GLU A 415 11.78 -1.01 12.48
CA GLU A 415 11.37 -2.27 11.83
C GLU A 415 10.80 -3.29 12.82
N LEU A 416 11.38 -3.40 13.99
CA LEU A 416 10.92 -4.36 15.02
C LEU A 416 9.52 -4.02 15.55
N ALA A 417 9.22 -2.75 15.74
CA ALA A 417 7.91 -2.30 16.21
C ALA A 417 6.82 -2.59 15.15
N ALA A 418 7.10 -2.30 13.88
CA ALA A 418 6.20 -2.59 12.79
C ALA A 418 5.90 -4.09 12.66
N GLY A 419 6.91 -4.95 12.76
CA GLY A 419 6.73 -6.40 12.75
C GLY A 419 5.88 -6.91 13.94
N LYS A 420 6.06 -6.32 15.12
CA LYS A 420 5.27 -6.68 16.32
C LYS A 420 3.78 -6.36 16.14
N MET A 421 3.43 -5.24 15.54
CA MET A 421 2.03 -4.88 15.28
C MET A 421 1.32 -5.96 14.45
N VAL A 422 1.97 -6.53 13.46
CA VAL A 422 1.43 -7.60 12.62
C VAL A 422 1.19 -8.88 13.43
N THR A 423 2.16 -9.29 14.24
CA THR A 423 2.03 -10.52 15.04
C THR A 423 0.96 -10.38 16.14
N ASP A 424 0.82 -9.21 16.73
CA ASP A 424 -0.22 -8.94 17.74
C ASP A 424 -1.63 -9.02 17.10
N LEU A 425 -1.83 -8.45 15.91
CA LEU A 425 -3.09 -8.58 15.18
C LEU A 425 -3.37 -10.03 14.76
N GLN A 426 -2.35 -10.77 14.30
CA GLN A 426 -2.52 -12.19 13.97
C GLN A 426 -2.96 -13.03 15.18
N ALA A 427 -2.45 -12.72 16.36
CA ALA A 427 -2.89 -13.39 17.59
C ALA A 427 -4.37 -13.15 17.87
N ASP A 428 -4.88 -11.94 17.64
CA ASP A 428 -6.30 -11.63 17.78
C ASP A 428 -7.16 -12.31 16.70
N VAL A 429 -6.72 -12.30 15.43
CA VAL A 429 -7.43 -12.97 14.32
C VAL A 429 -7.53 -14.48 14.58
N ARG A 430 -6.43 -15.13 14.95
CA ARG A 430 -6.43 -16.58 15.30
C ARG A 430 -7.32 -16.92 16.47
N LYS A 431 -7.47 -16.00 17.44
CA LYS A 431 -8.24 -16.24 18.65
C LYS A 431 -9.73 -15.99 18.48
N TYR A 432 -10.13 -15.05 17.65
CA TYR A 432 -11.49 -14.54 17.58
C TYR A 432 -12.13 -14.67 16.20
N GLY A 433 -11.37 -14.90 15.14
CA GLY A 433 -11.86 -15.11 13.78
C GLY A 433 -12.16 -16.57 13.48
N LYS A 434 -12.66 -16.83 12.28
CA LYS A 434 -12.77 -18.18 11.73
C LYS A 434 -11.39 -18.77 11.45
N ASP A 435 -11.31 -20.10 11.31
CA ASP A 435 -10.04 -20.85 11.23
C ASP A 435 -9.14 -20.41 10.05
N ASP A 436 -9.73 -20.01 8.93
CA ASP A 436 -9.03 -19.59 7.72
C ASP A 436 -8.86 -18.05 7.58
N ALA A 437 -9.32 -17.29 8.58
CA ALA A 437 -9.11 -15.84 8.58
C ALA A 437 -7.63 -15.47 8.73
N TYR A 438 -7.20 -14.47 7.98
CA TYR A 438 -5.80 -14.09 7.93
C TYR A 438 -5.56 -12.58 8.10
N VAL A 439 -4.30 -12.23 8.33
CA VAL A 439 -3.83 -10.84 8.31
C VAL A 439 -3.07 -10.59 7.02
N ALA A 440 -3.39 -9.49 6.36
CA ALA A 440 -2.63 -8.97 5.22
C ALA A 440 -2.03 -7.60 5.53
N VAL A 441 -0.97 -7.24 4.82
CA VAL A 441 -0.32 -5.94 4.97
C VAL A 441 -0.60 -5.13 3.72
N SER A 442 -1.61 -4.25 3.76
CA SER A 442 -2.03 -3.47 2.59
C SER A 442 -1.27 -2.15 2.41
N GLU A 443 -0.47 -1.74 3.40
CA GLU A 443 0.53 -0.67 3.29
C GLU A 443 1.66 -0.91 4.31
N CYS A 444 2.90 -0.62 3.94
CA CYS A 444 4.04 -0.64 4.87
C CYS A 444 5.20 0.22 4.38
N GLY A 445 6.09 0.56 5.29
CA GLY A 445 7.27 1.37 5.03
C GLY A 445 7.73 2.15 6.25
N ALA A 446 8.75 3.00 6.09
CA ALA A 446 9.26 3.88 7.14
C ALA A 446 9.17 5.34 6.68
N LEU A 447 8.51 6.19 7.45
CA LEU A 447 8.26 7.57 7.05
C LEU A 447 7.90 8.52 8.22
N PHE A 448 7.76 9.80 7.92
CA PHE A 448 7.17 10.79 8.80
C PHE A 448 5.74 11.12 8.39
N PHE A 449 4.73 10.85 9.22
CA PHE A 449 3.34 11.18 8.93
C PHE A 449 2.95 12.62 9.27
N GLY A 450 3.40 13.18 10.34
CA GLY A 450 2.92 14.47 10.83
C GLY A 450 4.01 15.45 11.24
N GLY A 451 3.60 16.67 11.60
CA GLY A 451 4.45 17.65 12.23
C GLY A 451 5.48 18.34 11.34
N LYS A 452 6.38 19.09 11.97
CA LYS A 452 7.53 19.68 11.29
C LYS A 452 8.57 18.59 11.05
N ARG A 453 8.66 18.13 9.80
CA ARG A 453 9.61 17.11 9.35
C ARG A 453 10.88 17.79 8.87
N ASN A 454 12.03 17.29 9.28
CA ASN A 454 13.28 17.71 8.70
C ASN A 454 14.09 16.51 8.23
N THR A 455 13.95 16.18 6.96
CA THR A 455 14.70 15.12 6.27
C THR A 455 15.89 15.63 5.49
N LYS A 456 16.26 16.92 5.61
CA LYS A 456 17.30 17.56 4.79
C LYS A 456 18.65 16.86 4.87
N ALA A 457 18.97 16.24 6.02
CA ALA A 457 20.21 15.50 6.18
C ALA A 457 20.22 14.13 5.45
N TYR A 458 19.04 13.59 5.13
CA TYR A 458 18.89 12.32 4.40
C TYR A 458 17.55 12.31 3.64
N PRO A 459 17.44 13.09 2.56
CA PRO A 459 16.19 13.17 1.78
C PRO A 459 15.85 11.87 1.04
N GLU A 460 16.86 11.05 0.72
CA GLU A 460 16.72 9.79 -0.05
C GLU A 460 16.35 8.59 0.82
N TYR A 461 16.15 8.75 2.12
CA TYR A 461 15.94 7.66 3.08
C TYR A 461 14.84 6.66 2.67
N ALA A 462 13.82 7.09 1.94
CA ALA A 462 12.67 6.27 1.59
C ALA A 462 12.86 5.45 0.29
N TYR A 463 13.99 5.62 -0.41
CA TYR A 463 14.30 4.89 -1.64
C TYR A 463 15.80 4.56 -1.81
N ALA A 464 16.60 4.76 -0.77
CA ALA A 464 18.00 4.33 -0.71
C ALA A 464 18.13 2.89 -0.20
N MET A 465 19.34 2.36 -0.20
CA MET A 465 19.62 1.00 0.28
C MET A 465 19.13 0.75 1.71
N SER A 466 19.20 1.75 2.61
CA SER A 466 18.61 1.66 3.95
C SER A 466 17.15 1.23 3.93
N HIS A 467 16.34 1.79 3.02
CA HIS A 467 14.93 1.42 2.93
C HIS A 467 14.75 0.01 2.39
N ALA A 468 15.55 -0.41 1.42
CA ALA A 468 15.53 -1.78 0.92
C ALA A 468 15.88 -2.81 2.00
N LEU A 469 16.83 -2.50 2.89
CA LEU A 469 17.14 -3.34 4.08
C LEU A 469 15.96 -3.41 5.05
N TYR A 470 15.29 -2.27 5.29
CA TYR A 470 14.07 -2.21 6.10
C TYR A 470 12.99 -3.12 5.51
N MET A 471 12.68 -2.98 4.22
CA MET A 471 11.66 -3.78 3.54
C MET A 471 12.00 -5.26 3.49
N ALA A 472 13.25 -5.62 3.18
CA ALA A 472 13.70 -7.01 3.17
C ALA A 472 13.57 -7.66 4.56
N SER A 473 13.86 -6.90 5.63
CA SER A 473 13.68 -7.37 7.01
C SER A 473 12.21 -7.59 7.35
N GLN A 474 11.31 -6.71 6.87
CA GLN A 474 9.86 -6.88 7.01
C GLN A 474 9.37 -8.13 6.27
N TRP A 475 9.77 -8.32 5.01
CA TRP A 475 9.37 -9.51 4.23
C TRP A 475 9.87 -10.80 4.87
N ALA A 476 11.08 -10.82 5.42
CA ALA A 476 11.59 -11.97 6.16
C ALA A 476 10.70 -12.32 7.36
N ARG A 477 10.26 -11.32 8.15
CA ARG A 477 9.34 -11.53 9.28
C ARG A 477 7.95 -11.94 8.84
N PHE A 478 7.41 -11.29 7.82
CA PHE A 478 6.07 -11.58 7.31
C PHE A 478 6.00 -12.99 6.73
N THR A 479 7.07 -13.43 6.05
CA THR A 479 7.19 -14.82 5.57
C THR A 479 7.17 -15.81 6.73
N ALA A 480 7.98 -15.59 7.76
CA ALA A 480 8.01 -16.45 8.95
C ALA A 480 6.66 -16.43 9.70
N ALA A 481 5.95 -15.31 9.68
CA ALA A 481 4.62 -15.16 10.27
C ALA A 481 3.48 -15.73 9.43
N GLY A 482 3.72 -16.11 8.16
CA GLY A 482 2.70 -16.64 7.25
C GLY A 482 1.74 -15.59 6.72
N ILE A 483 2.19 -14.35 6.54
CA ILE A 483 1.39 -13.32 5.87
C ILE A 483 1.22 -13.72 4.39
N PRO A 484 -0.03 -13.79 3.87
CA PRO A 484 -0.26 -14.29 2.52
C PRO A 484 0.09 -13.27 1.43
N TRP A 485 0.00 -11.97 1.71
CA TRP A 485 0.36 -10.92 0.77
C TRP A 485 0.67 -9.60 1.46
N THR A 486 1.48 -8.79 0.80
CA THR A 486 1.75 -7.41 1.19
C THR A 486 1.57 -6.47 0.01
N ALA A 487 1.24 -5.22 0.29
CA ALA A 487 1.26 -4.12 -0.67
C ALA A 487 2.07 -2.97 -0.05
N GLY A 488 3.39 -3.04 -0.20
CA GLY A 488 4.28 -1.98 0.27
C GLY A 488 4.01 -0.65 -0.44
N ASN A 489 4.52 0.44 0.14
CA ASN A 489 4.30 1.74 -0.47
C ASN A 489 4.87 1.84 -1.86
N ASP A 490 4.23 2.54 -2.58
CA ASP A 490 3.92 2.94 -3.94
C ASP A 490 4.83 2.35 -5.03
N LEU A 491 4.18 1.91 -6.10
CA LEU A 491 4.87 1.44 -7.29
C LEU A 491 5.73 2.54 -7.91
N ILE A 492 5.17 3.74 -8.10
CA ILE A 492 5.83 4.87 -8.78
C ILE A 492 5.69 6.14 -7.95
N GLY A 493 6.67 7.03 -8.04
CA GLY A 493 6.59 8.36 -7.49
C GLY A 493 7.82 9.22 -7.80
N GLU A 494 7.59 10.53 -7.86
CA GLU A 494 8.62 11.53 -8.19
C GLU A 494 9.25 12.18 -6.95
N ARG A 495 8.58 12.12 -5.79
CA ARG A 495 8.96 12.92 -4.62
C ARG A 495 9.55 12.05 -3.50
N PRO A 496 10.62 12.54 -2.84
CA PRO A 496 11.13 11.90 -1.63
C PRO A 496 10.07 11.91 -0.51
N GLY A 497 10.12 10.91 0.36
CA GLY A 497 9.33 10.86 1.59
C GLY A 497 8.36 9.71 1.72
N VAL A 498 8.15 8.94 0.66
CA VAL A 498 7.47 7.64 0.67
C VAL A 498 8.29 6.68 -0.17
N SER A 499 8.32 5.41 0.23
CA SER A 499 8.99 4.32 -0.50
C SER A 499 8.47 4.20 -1.93
N ARG A 500 9.37 3.92 -2.87
CA ARG A 500 9.07 3.75 -4.29
C ARG A 500 9.82 2.55 -4.86
N THR A 501 9.12 1.75 -5.63
CA THR A 501 9.74 0.68 -6.43
C THR A 501 10.41 1.27 -7.66
N LEU A 502 9.73 2.24 -8.30
CA LEU A 502 10.24 3.00 -9.43
C LEU A 502 10.22 4.49 -9.13
N LEU A 503 11.29 5.20 -9.45
CA LEU A 503 11.30 6.66 -9.50
C LEU A 503 10.81 7.09 -10.88
N GLY A 504 9.78 7.93 -10.90
CA GLY A 504 9.25 8.54 -12.12
C GLY A 504 10.03 9.79 -12.54
N GLY A 505 9.78 10.27 -13.76
CA GLY A 505 10.36 11.50 -14.30
C GLY A 505 11.30 11.29 -15.50
N ALA A 506 11.78 12.40 -16.10
CA ALA A 506 12.73 12.33 -17.21
C ALA A 506 14.15 11.98 -16.70
N PRO A 507 14.89 11.08 -17.35
CA PRO A 507 14.65 10.48 -18.67
C PRO A 507 13.86 9.16 -18.66
N GLY A 508 13.08 8.85 -17.66
CA GLY A 508 12.27 7.64 -17.54
C GLY A 508 12.30 7.06 -16.14
N PHE A 509 11.62 5.95 -15.96
CA PHE A 509 11.50 5.30 -14.66
C PHE A 509 12.78 4.57 -14.27
N ILE A 510 13.22 4.73 -13.04
CA ILE A 510 14.46 4.14 -12.52
C ILE A 510 14.11 3.17 -11.39
N ARG A 511 14.65 1.96 -11.45
CA ARG A 511 14.48 0.95 -10.41
C ARG A 511 15.30 1.32 -9.17
N THR A 512 14.63 1.44 -8.05
CA THR A 512 15.27 1.69 -6.75
C THR A 512 15.94 0.43 -6.19
N PRO A 513 16.73 0.51 -5.11
CA PRO A 513 17.19 -0.65 -4.37
C PRO A 513 16.06 -1.59 -3.93
N ASP A 514 14.87 -1.09 -3.57
CA ASP A 514 13.68 -1.92 -3.28
C ASP A 514 13.30 -2.80 -4.47
N ALA A 515 13.32 -2.24 -5.69
CA ALA A 515 13.04 -3.00 -6.91
C ALA A 515 14.08 -4.10 -7.16
N LEU A 516 15.35 -3.83 -6.89
CA LEU A 516 16.43 -4.80 -7.05
C LEU A 516 16.34 -5.94 -6.03
N VAL A 517 16.01 -5.64 -4.79
CA VAL A 517 15.78 -6.66 -3.76
C VAL A 517 14.57 -7.54 -4.11
N ARG A 518 13.47 -6.96 -4.62
CA ARG A 518 12.32 -7.73 -5.11
C ARG A 518 12.71 -8.67 -6.25
N GLU A 519 13.49 -8.17 -7.24
CA GLU A 519 14.03 -8.99 -8.34
C GLU A 519 14.89 -10.14 -7.82
N GLN A 520 15.80 -9.86 -6.89
CA GLN A 520 16.67 -10.87 -6.26
C GLN A 520 15.84 -11.95 -5.56
N LEU A 521 14.84 -11.55 -4.77
CA LEU A 521 14.02 -12.46 -3.96
C LEU A 521 12.88 -13.12 -4.75
N ARG A 522 12.69 -12.79 -6.02
CA ARG A 522 11.64 -13.40 -6.84
C ARG A 522 11.72 -14.93 -6.83
N GLY A 523 12.90 -15.51 -7.01
CA GLY A 523 13.07 -16.97 -6.98
C GLY A 523 12.70 -17.58 -5.63
N PHE A 524 12.95 -16.89 -4.54
CA PHE A 524 12.57 -17.31 -3.19
C PHE A 524 11.04 -17.29 -3.00
N PHE A 525 10.37 -16.21 -3.39
CA PHE A 525 8.93 -16.05 -3.18
C PHE A 525 8.07 -16.84 -4.19
N HIS A 526 8.53 -16.98 -5.43
CA HIS A 526 7.80 -17.69 -6.48
C HIS A 526 8.20 -19.18 -6.60
N GLY A 527 9.18 -19.65 -5.82
CA GLY A 527 9.59 -21.05 -5.79
C GLY A 527 8.58 -21.99 -5.12
N GLY A 528 7.51 -21.46 -4.55
CA GLY A 528 6.56 -22.24 -3.77
C GLY A 528 7.15 -22.71 -2.42
N GLY A 529 6.60 -23.82 -1.90
CA GLY A 529 7.11 -24.45 -0.69
C GLY A 529 6.72 -23.76 0.62
N HIS A 530 7.51 -23.99 1.67
CA HIS A 530 7.17 -23.58 3.03
C HIS A 530 8.36 -22.92 3.72
N ALA A 531 8.09 -21.86 4.48
CA ALA A 531 9.06 -21.29 5.39
C ALA A 531 9.45 -22.34 6.45
N VAL A 532 10.69 -22.30 6.92
CA VAL A 532 11.21 -23.19 7.95
C VAL A 532 11.69 -22.38 9.15
N GLU A 533 11.69 -23.00 10.32
CA GLU A 533 12.12 -22.29 11.54
C GLU A 533 13.56 -21.79 11.37
N THR A 534 13.73 -20.49 11.51
CA THR A 534 15.02 -19.82 11.27
C THR A 534 15.27 -18.78 12.35
N GLY A 535 16.45 -18.84 12.97
CA GLY A 535 16.87 -17.90 14.00
C GLY A 535 18.33 -17.50 13.89
N VAL A 536 18.68 -16.31 14.39
CA VAL A 536 20.06 -15.84 14.47
C VAL A 536 20.47 -15.78 15.95
N ARG A 537 21.29 -16.75 16.38
CA ARG A 537 21.89 -16.79 17.73
C ARG A 537 23.17 -15.96 17.75
N ASP A 538 23.56 -15.45 18.91
CA ASP A 538 24.78 -14.65 19.15
C ASP A 538 24.92 -13.47 18.16
N ASN A 539 23.79 -12.85 17.81
CA ASN A 539 23.71 -11.81 16.79
C ASN A 539 24.48 -10.54 17.21
N VAL A 540 25.21 -9.96 16.29
CA VAL A 540 25.93 -8.71 16.52
C VAL A 540 24.93 -7.57 16.79
N LYS A 541 25.21 -6.77 17.82
CA LYS A 541 24.45 -5.56 18.11
C LYS A 541 25.12 -4.35 17.47
N VAL A 542 24.33 -3.57 16.75
CA VAL A 542 24.74 -2.27 16.20
C VAL A 542 24.26 -1.19 17.15
N SER A 543 25.18 -0.39 17.64
CA SER A 543 24.83 0.79 18.47
C SER A 543 24.27 1.90 17.57
N ALA A 544 23.22 2.53 18.07
CA ALA A 544 22.49 3.59 17.39
C ALA A 544 22.26 4.77 18.33
N ARG A 545 21.80 5.89 17.77
CA ARG A 545 21.32 7.01 18.59
C ARG A 545 20.09 6.59 19.39
N GLU A 546 20.03 7.04 20.65
CA GLU A 546 18.92 6.76 21.56
C GLU A 546 17.56 7.20 20.97
N THR A 547 16.58 6.30 21.08
CA THR A 547 15.17 6.51 20.76
C THR A 547 14.30 5.94 21.87
N VAL A 548 13.00 6.20 21.85
CA VAL A 548 12.07 5.58 22.82
C VAL A 548 11.99 4.05 22.68
N LEU A 549 12.45 3.49 21.54
CA LEU A 549 12.51 2.04 21.29
C LEU A 549 13.91 1.44 21.59
N GLY A 550 14.85 2.26 22.08
CA GLY A 550 16.21 1.85 22.44
C GLY A 550 17.31 2.50 21.61
N SER A 551 18.54 2.06 21.85
CA SER A 551 19.78 2.60 21.27
C SER A 551 20.60 1.55 20.52
N SER A 552 19.99 0.43 20.13
CA SER A 552 20.66 -0.62 19.36
C SER A 552 19.68 -1.53 18.63
N TYR A 553 20.16 -2.19 17.59
CA TYR A 553 19.43 -3.21 16.85
C TYR A 553 20.34 -4.41 16.50
N SER A 554 19.75 -5.54 16.16
CA SER A 554 20.51 -6.71 15.70
C SER A 554 20.97 -6.51 14.26
N ALA A 555 22.22 -6.81 13.97
CA ALA A 555 22.81 -6.60 12.64
C ALA A 555 22.21 -7.53 11.59
N LEU A 556 21.95 -8.79 11.91
CA LEU A 556 21.41 -9.76 10.96
C LEU A 556 19.91 -10.02 11.20
N THR A 557 19.16 -10.09 10.12
CA THR A 557 17.83 -10.70 10.06
C THR A 557 17.89 -11.84 9.05
N ALA A 558 17.29 -13.00 9.35
CA ALA A 558 17.29 -14.14 8.46
C ALA A 558 15.92 -14.81 8.39
N THR A 559 15.59 -15.38 7.25
CA THR A 559 14.50 -16.32 7.04
C THR A 559 14.93 -17.38 6.04
N ALA A 560 14.33 -18.57 6.10
CA ALA A 560 14.61 -19.63 5.14
C ALA A 560 13.33 -20.36 4.74
N ALA A 561 13.36 -21.01 3.58
CA ALA A 561 12.29 -21.83 3.07
C ALA A 561 12.83 -23.02 2.26
N ILE A 562 12.08 -24.10 2.25
CA ILE A 562 12.25 -25.20 1.29
C ILE A 562 11.25 -24.94 0.16
N ASP A 563 11.74 -24.81 -1.06
CA ASP A 563 10.91 -24.60 -2.25
C ASP A 563 10.29 -25.93 -2.75
N ASP A 564 9.40 -25.84 -3.75
CA ASP A 564 8.72 -27.04 -4.30
C ASP A 564 9.67 -28.01 -4.99
N ASP A 565 10.88 -27.59 -5.38
CA ASP A 565 11.94 -28.43 -5.90
C ASP A 565 12.80 -29.07 -4.79
N GLY A 566 12.51 -28.78 -3.53
CA GLY A 566 13.24 -29.25 -2.35
C GLY A 566 14.53 -28.50 -2.08
N ALA A 567 14.81 -27.39 -2.75
CA ALA A 567 16.00 -26.58 -2.46
C ALA A 567 15.76 -25.66 -1.25
N LEU A 568 16.84 -25.45 -0.46
CA LEU A 568 16.84 -24.53 0.66
C LEU A 568 17.26 -23.13 0.20
N GLY A 569 16.32 -22.19 0.25
CA GLY A 569 16.57 -20.76 0.09
C GLY A 569 16.77 -20.10 1.46
N ILE A 570 17.81 -19.29 1.62
CA ILE A 570 18.12 -18.55 2.84
C ILE A 570 18.28 -17.07 2.50
N VAL A 571 17.41 -16.23 3.03
CA VAL A 571 17.51 -14.78 2.89
C VAL A 571 18.14 -14.22 4.15
N VAL A 572 19.23 -13.47 4.01
CA VAL A 572 19.92 -12.80 5.12
C VAL A 572 20.07 -11.32 4.81
N VAL A 573 19.61 -10.48 5.71
CA VAL A 573 19.77 -9.02 5.64
C VAL A 573 20.84 -8.60 6.65
N ASN A 574 21.96 -8.11 6.16
CA ASN A 574 22.94 -7.44 7.00
C ASN A 574 22.60 -5.95 7.10
N ARG A 575 22.05 -5.55 8.25
CA ARG A 575 21.60 -4.19 8.55
C ARG A 575 22.69 -3.30 9.13
N SER A 576 23.90 -3.85 9.34
CA SER A 576 25.05 -3.04 9.77
C SER A 576 25.44 -2.07 8.66
N PRO A 577 25.58 -0.77 8.95
CA PRO A 577 25.93 0.22 7.93
C PRO A 577 27.40 0.12 7.45
N ASP A 578 28.28 -0.51 8.24
CA ASP A 578 29.72 -0.41 8.05
C ASP A 578 30.51 -1.71 8.33
N LYS A 579 29.82 -2.82 8.64
CA LYS A 579 30.52 -4.07 9.02
C LYS A 579 30.03 -5.25 8.23
N ASP A 580 30.96 -5.91 7.58
CA ASP A 580 30.78 -7.28 7.10
C ASP A 580 30.64 -8.21 8.31
N ILE A 581 29.74 -9.18 8.22
CA ILE A 581 29.48 -10.11 9.32
C ILE A 581 29.63 -11.53 8.82
N LYS A 582 30.65 -12.23 9.32
CA LYS A 582 30.81 -13.67 9.10
C LYS A 582 29.88 -14.41 10.07
N ALA A 583 28.96 -15.22 9.54
CA ALA A 583 28.07 -16.06 10.33
C ALA A 583 28.18 -17.52 9.88
N ARG A 584 27.96 -18.43 10.85
CA ARG A 584 27.86 -19.86 10.60
C ARG A 584 26.42 -20.22 10.27
N ILE A 585 26.20 -21.01 9.21
CA ILE A 585 24.89 -21.48 8.77
C ILE A 585 24.78 -22.95 9.15
N GLN A 586 23.76 -23.27 9.96
CA GLN A 586 23.49 -24.61 10.47
C GLN A 586 22.11 -25.09 9.99
N PRO A 587 22.03 -25.75 8.83
CA PRO A 587 20.80 -26.30 8.31
C PRO A 587 20.59 -27.71 8.88
N GLU A 588 19.79 -27.81 9.93
CA GLU A 588 19.37 -29.10 10.49
C GLU A 588 18.34 -29.75 9.56
N GLN A 589 18.35 -31.09 9.48
CA GLN A 589 17.44 -31.90 8.67
C GLN A 589 17.45 -31.60 7.16
N PHE A 590 18.45 -30.88 6.64
CA PHE A 590 18.68 -30.61 5.22
C PHE A 590 20.09 -31.03 4.81
N ARG A 591 20.19 -31.68 3.63
CA ARG A 591 21.50 -32.03 3.04
C ARG A 591 21.64 -31.39 1.66
N HIS A 592 22.58 -30.46 1.53
CA HIS A 592 22.85 -29.80 0.25
C HIS A 592 23.74 -30.66 -0.68
N ALA A 593 23.63 -30.40 -1.99
CA ALA A 593 24.38 -31.10 -3.03
C ALA A 593 25.87 -30.66 -3.19
N GLY A 594 26.39 -29.90 -2.22
CA GLY A 594 27.80 -29.47 -2.21
C GLY A 594 28.08 -28.14 -2.89
N SER A 595 27.04 -27.38 -3.24
CA SER A 595 27.19 -26.02 -3.79
C SER A 595 26.07 -25.09 -3.34
N VAL A 596 26.35 -23.79 -3.37
CA VAL A 596 25.38 -22.73 -3.08
C VAL A 596 25.42 -21.67 -4.20
N GLU A 597 24.26 -21.30 -4.70
CA GLU A 597 24.08 -20.13 -5.55
C GLU A 597 23.84 -18.92 -4.65
N VAL A 598 24.53 -17.84 -4.94
CA VAL A 598 24.54 -16.64 -4.10
C VAL A 598 24.14 -15.45 -4.95
N SER A 599 23.22 -14.67 -4.44
CA SER A 599 22.84 -13.38 -5.01
C SER A 599 22.90 -12.32 -3.91
N VAL A 600 23.55 -11.20 -4.19
CA VAL A 600 23.71 -10.09 -3.24
C VAL A 600 23.23 -8.80 -3.87
N VAL A 601 22.40 -8.07 -3.16
CA VAL A 601 22.08 -6.66 -3.48
C VAL A 601 22.80 -5.79 -2.48
N SER A 602 23.64 -4.89 -2.97
CA SER A 602 24.40 -3.90 -2.19
C SER A 602 24.80 -2.70 -3.05
N GLY A 603 25.21 -1.64 -2.39
CA GLY A 603 25.96 -0.51 -2.94
C GLY A 603 27.27 -0.34 -2.17
N ASP A 604 27.99 0.75 -2.37
CA ASP A 604 29.18 1.10 -1.60
C ASP A 604 28.82 1.61 -0.19
N SER A 605 27.56 2.08 -0.02
CA SER A 605 27.04 2.63 1.23
C SER A 605 25.55 2.32 1.43
N TYR A 606 25.10 2.31 2.71
CA TYR A 606 23.69 2.17 3.09
C TYR A 606 22.81 3.31 2.57
N ASP A 607 23.37 4.45 2.19
CA ASP A 607 22.65 5.60 1.66
C ASP A 607 22.71 5.70 0.13
N ASP A 608 23.30 4.71 -0.55
CA ASP A 608 23.29 4.65 -2.01
C ASP A 608 21.89 4.37 -2.56
N PHE A 609 21.61 4.99 -3.69
CA PHE A 609 20.38 4.82 -4.46
C PHE A 609 20.67 5.00 -5.95
N ASN A 610 19.79 4.44 -6.77
CA ASN A 610 19.87 4.59 -8.21
C ASN A 610 19.13 5.85 -8.67
N ASP A 611 19.77 6.65 -9.50
CA ASP A 611 19.20 7.81 -10.17
C ASP A 611 19.70 7.91 -11.64
N ALA A 612 19.29 8.95 -12.35
CA ALA A 612 19.68 9.17 -13.74
C ALA A 612 21.21 9.38 -13.92
N ARG A 613 21.92 9.81 -12.87
CA ARG A 613 23.38 10.03 -12.90
C ARG A 613 24.14 8.79 -12.50
N HIS A 614 23.59 8.01 -11.59
CA HIS A 614 24.18 6.82 -11.01
C HIS A 614 23.18 5.66 -11.08
N PRO A 615 22.84 5.15 -12.29
CA PRO A 615 21.77 4.16 -12.47
C PRO A 615 22.14 2.77 -11.93
N HIS A 616 23.38 2.57 -11.51
CA HIS A 616 23.95 1.32 -11.00
C HIS A 616 24.74 1.51 -9.70
N ALA A 617 24.45 2.55 -8.91
CA ALA A 617 25.06 2.72 -7.59
C ALA A 617 24.74 1.55 -6.65
N VAL A 618 23.56 0.95 -6.81
CA VAL A 618 23.17 -0.31 -6.19
C VAL A 618 22.92 -1.33 -7.29
N GLY A 619 23.46 -2.54 -7.14
CA GLY A 619 23.37 -3.63 -8.13
C GLY A 619 23.04 -4.97 -7.52
N ILE A 620 22.84 -5.97 -8.40
CA ILE A 620 22.69 -7.38 -8.02
C ILE A 620 23.93 -8.14 -8.52
N GLU A 621 24.68 -8.70 -7.60
CA GLU A 621 25.80 -9.60 -7.91
C GLU A 621 25.38 -11.05 -7.74
N LYS A 622 25.79 -11.92 -8.65
CA LYS A 622 25.50 -13.35 -8.60
C LYS A 622 26.78 -14.16 -8.71
N THR A 623 26.95 -15.09 -7.78
CA THR A 623 28.12 -16.00 -7.73
C THR A 623 27.67 -17.40 -7.36
N LYS A 624 28.60 -18.36 -7.46
CA LYS A 624 28.41 -19.74 -7.02
C LYS A 624 29.62 -20.19 -6.21
N ALA A 625 29.39 -20.87 -5.09
CA ALA A 625 30.46 -21.39 -4.26
C ALA A 625 30.28 -22.89 -4.01
N VAL A 626 31.42 -23.58 -3.79
CA VAL A 626 31.44 -24.99 -3.39
C VAL A 626 31.39 -25.08 -1.87
N LEU A 627 30.51 -25.90 -1.36
CA LEU A 627 30.37 -26.20 0.05
C LEU A 627 31.02 -27.54 0.38
N ARG A 628 31.95 -27.55 1.34
CA ARG A 628 32.73 -28.75 1.71
C ARG A 628 32.13 -29.52 2.90
N SER A 629 31.30 -28.85 3.70
CA SER A 629 30.63 -29.40 4.88
C SER A 629 29.16 -28.98 4.96
N GLN A 630 28.33 -29.74 5.69
CA GLN A 630 26.90 -29.45 5.83
C GLN A 630 26.64 -28.12 6.57
N GLU A 631 27.44 -27.84 7.58
CA GLU A 631 27.53 -26.51 8.17
C GLU A 631 28.62 -25.73 7.44
N PHE A 632 28.35 -24.49 7.14
CA PHE A 632 29.31 -23.62 6.44
C PHE A 632 29.25 -22.19 6.97
N SER A 633 30.28 -21.42 6.72
CA SER A 633 30.33 -20.00 7.06
C SER A 633 30.18 -19.16 5.81
N TRP A 634 29.49 -18.02 5.95
CA TRP A 634 29.37 -17.01 4.91
C TRP A 634 29.62 -15.62 5.47
N THR A 635 30.30 -14.77 4.73
CA THR A 635 30.49 -13.37 5.07
C THR A 635 29.44 -12.53 4.35
N PHE A 636 28.55 -11.93 5.12
CA PHE A 636 27.50 -11.04 4.63
C PHE A 636 28.03 -9.62 4.60
N THR A 637 28.17 -9.06 3.41
CA THR A 637 28.63 -7.67 3.20
C THR A 637 27.79 -6.68 4.01
N ALA A 638 28.39 -5.62 4.50
CA ALA A 638 27.67 -4.52 5.16
C ALA A 638 26.49 -4.03 4.30
N HIS A 639 25.43 -3.55 4.94
CA HIS A 639 24.24 -2.98 4.26
C HIS A 639 23.80 -3.75 3.00
N SER A 640 23.69 -5.09 3.10
CA SER A 640 23.32 -5.95 1.97
C SER A 640 22.12 -6.86 2.23
N VAL A 641 21.47 -7.30 1.16
CA VAL A 641 20.53 -8.42 1.16
C VAL A 641 21.17 -9.57 0.39
N THR A 642 21.34 -10.72 1.04
CA THR A 642 21.93 -11.91 0.46
C THR A 642 20.89 -13.03 0.37
N LEU A 643 20.74 -13.62 -0.81
CA LEU A 643 20.00 -14.87 -1.02
C LEU A 643 21.00 -15.99 -1.29
N LEU A 644 20.98 -17.03 -0.47
CA LEU A 644 21.71 -18.27 -0.66
C LEU A 644 20.73 -19.35 -1.09
N ARG A 645 20.96 -20.05 -2.19
CA ARG A 645 20.13 -21.19 -2.65
C ARG A 645 20.97 -22.44 -2.73
N CYS A 646 20.63 -23.43 -1.90
CA CYS A 646 21.29 -24.74 -1.83
C CYS A 646 20.34 -25.80 -2.43
N ALA A 647 20.74 -26.43 -3.52
CA ALA A 647 20.02 -27.60 -4.03
C ALA A 647 20.10 -28.75 -3.00
N ALA A 648 19.04 -29.52 -2.87
CA ALA A 648 19.05 -30.76 -2.10
C ALA A 648 19.94 -31.83 -2.76
N ARG A 649 20.52 -32.70 -1.93
CA ARG A 649 21.35 -33.83 -2.40
C ARG A 649 20.50 -34.98 -2.90
#